data_0ecc2dede27c423aab751774f847ff1f
#
_entry.id   0ecc2dede27c423aab751774f847ff1f
#
_cell.length_a   1.000
_cell.length_b   1.000
_cell.length_c   1.000
_cell.angle_alpha   90.00
_cell.angle_beta   90.00
_cell.angle_gamma   90.00
#
_symmetry.space_group_name_H-M   'P 1'
#
loop_
_entity.id
_entity.type
_entity.pdbx_description
1 polymer ?
#
loop_
_entity_poly.entity_id
_entity_poly.type
_entity_poly.pdbx_seq_one_letter_code
_entity_poly.pdbx_strand_id
1 'polypeptide(L)'
;MEKRNFNEALKQRELREREENARRAGENEMTLDDAARVKVLSPGMLVFKRFIRNKLAIVGSVILICMFLFAFLGPYFYRYGQTEVFNAYKLLNINYANAEERTDYTVYQIEDLGISSTTKNLFNSIIRDMEAAEQDVSVVTDKSTGMDVMVEKLGENVYTMGLGEKSDVATYTMGEPVGTFNTKLGMSYAGDPLDAEFDKAMRTAVADKATQLEYDGVTYLIMPGAIERERVVYSAAAGSLQYVGGDKGDAFSAKIFESLQTGSFEDGGVIYTVAATDAGVYSVYSTERGEVSFVASTFVFDALEVGTTFSDSFKIEALMNMYTDGEFEADGQTYTVSEGEDGLSVYSADGTQIAVISTFVVRRYNGEDTLSLEFKNMTREVVAKMEEEGLNTSSFTFDLPQLDENGMTVLDENGNEVLIESELIVNNKVTDYVVVCEQYTNMLDRFAAPSEDHPFGTDGDGMDILARMMAGGRISLLVGFVVVILEIILGVIMGGIAGYFGGWVDNLVMRLVDIFYCIPSMPILIILGAMLDALRLEPYIRLMWLMAVLGFLGWASIARLVRGQILSLREQDFMVATEATGLPVSRRIFRHLIPNVMPQLIVTATMGLGSVILTESTLSFLGLGVKHPMATWGTMINSVATSAQSMITYTYIWIPVGLLICLTVIAFNFVGDGLRDAFDPKMKR
;
A
#
# COMPACT_ATOMS: atom_id res chain seq x y z
N MET A 1 120.44 -14.65 -1.44
CA MET A 1 119.42 -15.65 -1.86
C MET A 1 117.99 -15.14 -1.62
N GLU A 2 117.74 -14.32 -0.61
CA GLU A 2 116.35 -13.90 -0.28
C GLU A 2 115.68 -12.99 -1.31
N LYS A 3 116.35 -12.07 -1.98
CA LYS A 3 115.75 -11.21 -3.00
C LYS A 3 115.28 -11.94 -4.27
N ARG A 4 115.80 -13.13 -4.56
CA ARG A 4 115.41 -13.93 -5.70
C ARG A 4 114.15 -14.70 -5.44
N ASN A 5 114.01 -15.24 -4.25
CA ASN A 5 112.79 -15.93 -3.84
C ASN A 5 111.55 -14.98 -3.72
N PHE A 6 111.82 -13.72 -3.32
CA PHE A 6 110.74 -12.73 -3.21
C PHE A 6 110.15 -12.34 -4.58
N ASN A 7 111.06 -12.14 -5.57
CA ASN A 7 110.63 -11.79 -6.94
C ASN A 7 109.95 -12.97 -7.68
N GLU A 8 110.29 -14.23 -7.33
CA GLU A 8 109.60 -15.41 -7.88
C GLU A 8 108.22 -15.56 -7.25
N ALA A 9 108.05 -15.29 -5.94
CA ALA A 9 106.79 -15.33 -5.26
C ALA A 9 105.84 -14.21 -5.77
N LEU A 10 106.35 -13.02 -6.01
CA LEU A 10 105.56 -11.91 -6.61
C LEU A 10 105.10 -12.23 -8.00
N LYS A 11 105.99 -12.83 -8.86
CA LYS A 11 105.68 -13.27 -10.21
C LYS A 11 104.60 -14.37 -10.25
N GLN A 12 104.67 -15.32 -9.29
CA GLN A 12 103.62 -16.36 -9.18
C GLN A 12 102.29 -15.82 -8.70
N ARG A 13 102.30 -14.78 -7.85
CA ARG A 13 101.05 -14.10 -7.42
C ARG A 13 100.43 -13.31 -8.54
N GLU A 14 101.21 -12.57 -9.34
CA GLU A 14 100.71 -11.85 -10.49
C GLU A 14 100.17 -12.77 -11.58
N LEU A 15 100.82 -13.96 -11.79
CA LEU A 15 100.31 -15.00 -12.68
C LEU A 15 98.95 -15.56 -12.20
N ARG A 16 98.84 -15.86 -10.94
CA ARG A 16 97.57 -16.33 -10.37
C ARG A 16 96.49 -15.29 -10.48
N GLU A 17 96.77 -14.02 -10.21
CA GLU A 17 95.76 -12.93 -10.33
C GLU A 17 95.38 -12.71 -11.80
N ARG A 18 96.34 -12.93 -12.77
CA ARG A 18 95.97 -12.88 -14.18
C ARG A 18 95.12 -14.07 -14.63
N GLU A 19 95.42 -15.28 -14.12
CA GLU A 19 94.62 -16.47 -14.40
C GLU A 19 93.22 -16.39 -13.75
N GLU A 20 93.12 -15.83 -12.55
CA GLU A 20 91.79 -15.61 -11.86
C GLU A 20 90.98 -14.51 -12.57
N ASN A 21 91.62 -13.44 -13.03
CA ASN A 21 90.93 -12.39 -13.81
C ASN A 21 90.59 -12.87 -15.21
N ALA A 22 91.38 -13.73 -15.87
CA ALA A 22 91.03 -14.34 -17.14
C ALA A 22 89.87 -15.35 -16.99
N ARG A 23 89.84 -16.11 -15.91
CA ARG A 23 88.71 -16.97 -15.53
C ARG A 23 87.44 -16.18 -15.26
N ARG A 24 87.53 -15.08 -14.54
CA ARG A 24 86.37 -14.17 -14.28
C ARG A 24 85.93 -13.47 -15.56
N ALA A 25 86.86 -13.12 -16.46
CA ALA A 25 86.50 -12.56 -17.79
C ALA A 25 85.83 -13.60 -18.69
N GLY A 26 86.31 -14.88 -18.69
CA GLY A 26 85.66 -15.96 -19.42
C GLY A 26 84.31 -16.39 -18.87
N GLU A 27 84.11 -16.24 -17.56
CA GLU A 27 82.79 -16.48 -16.92
C GLU A 27 81.76 -15.36 -17.19
N ASN A 28 82.22 -14.16 -17.62
CA ASN A 28 81.33 -13.02 -17.94
C ASN A 28 81.13 -12.83 -19.47
N GLU A 29 81.80 -13.55 -20.35
CA GLU A 29 81.47 -13.57 -21.78
C GLU A 29 80.24 -14.50 -21.98
N MET A 30 79.07 -13.93 -22.04
CA MET A 30 77.88 -14.58 -22.60
C MET A 30 78.16 -15.00 -24.01
N THR A 31 78.39 -16.29 -24.23
CA THR A 31 78.53 -16.83 -25.59
C THR A 31 77.24 -16.69 -26.35
N LEU A 32 77.27 -16.50 -27.67
CA LEU A 32 76.09 -16.41 -28.56
C LEU A 32 75.09 -17.61 -28.34
N ASP A 33 75.61 -18.74 -27.89
CA ASP A 33 74.80 -19.92 -27.54
C ASP A 33 74.02 -19.77 -26.25
N ASP A 34 74.46 -18.98 -25.26
CA ASP A 34 73.68 -18.68 -24.06
C ASP A 34 72.54 -17.68 -24.34
N ALA A 35 72.70 -16.76 -25.30
CA ALA A 35 71.62 -15.90 -25.77
C ALA A 35 70.52 -16.71 -26.48
N ALA A 36 70.81 -17.87 -27.09
CA ALA A 36 69.83 -18.78 -27.70
C ALA A 36 69.10 -19.65 -26.67
N ARG A 37 69.63 -19.83 -25.45
CA ARG A 37 68.99 -20.55 -24.35
C ARG A 37 68.03 -19.69 -23.47
N VAL A 38 68.14 -18.36 -23.55
CA VAL A 38 67.20 -17.46 -22.88
C VAL A 38 65.90 -17.49 -23.67
N LYS A 39 64.98 -18.30 -23.27
CA LYS A 39 63.59 -18.30 -23.78
C LYS A 39 63.03 -16.89 -23.61
N VAL A 40 63.02 -16.07 -24.66
CA VAL A 40 62.42 -14.72 -24.66
C VAL A 40 60.93 -14.90 -24.46
N LEU A 41 60.49 -14.72 -23.23
CA LEU A 41 59.08 -14.76 -22.89
C LEU A 41 58.38 -13.58 -23.55
N SER A 42 57.21 -13.82 -24.15
CA SER A 42 56.40 -12.73 -24.67
C SER A 42 56.08 -11.72 -23.55
N PRO A 43 55.91 -10.43 -23.85
CA PRO A 43 55.60 -9.42 -22.84
C PRO A 43 54.41 -9.81 -21.95
N GLY A 44 53.36 -10.42 -22.53
CA GLY A 44 52.18 -10.90 -21.77
C GLY A 44 52.53 -12.04 -20.80
N MET A 45 53.42 -12.99 -21.21
CA MET A 45 53.85 -14.08 -20.30
C MET A 45 54.73 -13.56 -19.16
N LEU A 46 55.51 -12.51 -19.36
CA LEU A 46 56.24 -11.83 -18.30
C LEU A 46 55.33 -11.18 -17.28
N VAL A 47 54.30 -10.46 -17.74
CA VAL A 47 53.27 -9.84 -16.88
C VAL A 47 52.55 -10.94 -16.10
N PHE A 48 52.11 -12.01 -16.76
CA PHE A 48 51.43 -13.12 -16.09
C PHE A 48 52.27 -13.80 -15.01
N LYS A 49 53.60 -14.05 -15.33
CA LYS A 49 54.52 -14.64 -14.35
C LYS A 49 54.79 -13.73 -13.14
N ARG A 50 54.82 -12.41 -13.33
CA ARG A 50 54.91 -11.43 -12.23
C ARG A 50 53.63 -11.37 -11.41
N PHE A 51 52.48 -11.35 -12.08
CA PHE A 51 51.18 -11.35 -11.44
C PHE A 51 50.99 -12.56 -10.48
N ILE A 52 51.31 -13.77 -10.93
CA ILE A 52 51.21 -14.99 -10.11
C ILE A 52 52.17 -14.97 -8.90
N ARG A 53 53.26 -14.20 -8.97
CA ARG A 53 54.17 -14.05 -7.81
C ARG A 53 53.61 -13.15 -6.71
N ASN A 54 52.62 -12.32 -7.01
CA ASN A 54 51.96 -11.49 -6.02
C ASN A 54 50.86 -12.30 -5.30
N LYS A 55 51.06 -12.60 -4.01
CA LYS A 55 50.16 -13.44 -3.22
C LYS A 55 48.78 -12.82 -3.07
N LEU A 56 48.71 -11.49 -2.90
CA LEU A 56 47.41 -10.78 -2.77
C LEU A 56 46.62 -10.84 -4.07
N ALA A 57 47.30 -10.69 -5.24
CA ALA A 57 46.65 -10.83 -6.52
C ALA A 57 46.08 -12.23 -6.77
N ILE A 58 46.75 -13.27 -6.30
CA ILE A 58 46.25 -14.66 -6.37
C ILE A 58 45.00 -14.79 -5.49
N VAL A 59 45.07 -14.33 -4.24
CA VAL A 59 43.92 -14.39 -3.31
C VAL A 59 42.73 -13.64 -3.91
N GLY A 60 42.94 -12.42 -4.41
CA GLY A 60 41.90 -11.65 -5.08
C GLY A 60 41.31 -12.38 -6.29
N SER A 61 42.18 -12.99 -7.13
CA SER A 61 41.71 -13.75 -8.31
C SER A 61 40.88 -14.98 -7.91
N VAL A 62 41.26 -15.70 -6.86
CA VAL A 62 40.52 -16.86 -6.36
C VAL A 62 39.15 -16.41 -5.85
N ILE A 63 39.09 -15.33 -5.05
CA ILE A 63 37.81 -14.77 -4.55
C ILE A 63 36.94 -14.39 -5.73
N LEU A 64 37.45 -13.65 -6.74
CA LEU A 64 36.65 -13.27 -7.91
C LEU A 64 36.14 -14.49 -8.69
N ILE A 65 36.97 -15.50 -8.89
CA ILE A 65 36.56 -16.74 -9.57
C ILE A 65 35.40 -17.39 -8.77
N CYS A 66 35.53 -17.51 -7.48
CA CYS A 66 34.45 -18.04 -6.61
C CYS A 66 33.17 -17.18 -6.71
N MET A 67 33.30 -15.85 -6.72
CA MET A 67 32.17 -14.94 -6.85
C MET A 67 31.48 -15.07 -8.22
N PHE A 68 32.25 -15.21 -9.32
CA PHE A 68 31.67 -15.45 -10.62
C PHE A 68 30.98 -16.82 -10.72
N LEU A 69 31.60 -17.87 -10.18
CA LEU A 69 30.99 -19.20 -10.13
C LEU A 69 29.70 -19.15 -9.31
N PHE A 70 29.72 -18.51 -8.15
CA PHE A 70 28.54 -18.34 -7.30
C PHE A 70 27.42 -17.59 -8.02
N ALA A 71 27.71 -16.45 -8.66
CA ALA A 71 26.70 -15.60 -9.28
C ALA A 71 26.16 -16.15 -10.60
N PHE A 72 27.00 -16.77 -11.44
CA PHE A 72 26.62 -17.19 -12.79
C PHE A 72 26.31 -18.68 -12.90
N LEU A 73 27.00 -19.55 -12.17
CA LEU A 73 26.75 -20.98 -12.19
C LEU A 73 25.87 -21.46 -11.02
N GLY A 74 25.95 -20.80 -9.85
CA GLY A 74 25.17 -21.17 -8.67
C GLY A 74 23.68 -21.34 -8.95
N PRO A 75 22.99 -20.42 -9.66
CA PRO A 75 21.56 -20.54 -9.96
C PRO A 75 21.17 -21.77 -10.80
N TYR A 76 22.10 -22.40 -11.51
CA TYR A 76 21.81 -23.63 -12.26
C TYR A 76 21.84 -24.90 -11.40
N PHE A 77 22.51 -24.83 -10.25
CA PHE A 77 22.63 -25.95 -9.32
C PHE A 77 21.73 -25.79 -8.08
N TYR A 78 21.18 -24.60 -7.87
CA TYR A 78 20.31 -24.34 -6.74
C TYR A 78 18.84 -24.56 -7.14
N ARG A 79 18.06 -25.13 -6.22
CA ARG A 79 16.69 -25.60 -6.49
C ARG A 79 15.67 -24.47 -6.66
N TYR A 80 15.94 -23.28 -6.10
CA TYR A 80 14.97 -22.18 -6.09
C TYR A 80 15.33 -21.07 -7.07
N GLY A 81 14.27 -20.45 -7.65
CA GLY A 81 14.37 -19.25 -8.48
C GLY A 81 14.44 -17.97 -7.65
N GLN A 82 15.03 -16.90 -8.23
CA GLN A 82 15.14 -15.60 -7.55
C GLN A 82 13.80 -14.89 -7.31
N THR A 83 12.75 -15.27 -8.03
CA THR A 83 11.41 -14.66 -7.98
C THR A 83 10.35 -15.64 -7.49
N GLU A 84 10.77 -16.80 -7.06
CA GLU A 84 9.90 -17.82 -6.49
C GLU A 84 9.51 -17.39 -5.07
N VAL A 85 8.19 -17.36 -4.82
CA VAL A 85 7.60 -16.92 -3.57
C VAL A 85 7.18 -18.14 -2.77
N PHE A 86 7.57 -18.19 -1.52
CA PHE A 86 7.26 -19.29 -0.61
C PHE A 86 6.20 -18.88 0.39
N ASN A 87 5.28 -19.79 0.61
CA ASN A 87 4.23 -19.69 1.60
C ASN A 87 4.47 -20.72 2.70
N ALA A 88 4.08 -20.39 3.91
CA ALA A 88 4.08 -21.30 5.05
C ALA A 88 2.69 -21.33 5.68
N TYR A 89 2.26 -22.51 6.06
CA TYR A 89 1.05 -22.68 6.85
C TYR A 89 1.43 -22.58 8.32
N LYS A 90 0.86 -21.58 9.00
CA LYS A 90 1.14 -21.28 10.41
C LYS A 90 -0.14 -21.30 11.21
N LEU A 91 -0.10 -21.86 12.40
CA LEU A 91 -1.20 -21.79 13.36
C LEU A 91 -1.22 -20.37 13.92
N LEU A 92 -2.27 -19.62 13.60
CA LEU A 92 -2.41 -18.22 13.97
C LEU A 92 -3.85 -17.91 14.38
N ASN A 93 -3.99 -16.92 15.23
CA ASN A 93 -5.29 -16.29 15.48
C ASN A 93 -5.73 -15.51 14.24
N ILE A 94 -6.76 -16.01 13.58
CA ILE A 94 -7.35 -15.39 12.39
C ILE A 94 -8.71 -14.81 12.70
N ASN A 95 -9.08 -13.75 12.01
CA ASN A 95 -10.44 -13.24 12.02
C ASN A 95 -11.33 -14.24 11.27
N TYR A 96 -12.21 -14.91 12.02
CA TYR A 96 -13.05 -15.99 11.51
C TYR A 96 -14.39 -15.47 11.00
N ALA A 97 -15.06 -14.64 11.81
CA ALA A 97 -16.33 -14.03 11.48
C ALA A 97 -16.36 -12.56 11.91
N ASN A 98 -17.24 -11.79 11.30
CA ASN A 98 -17.61 -10.44 11.70
C ASN A 98 -19.08 -10.40 12.07
N ALA A 99 -19.41 -9.66 13.13
CA ALA A 99 -20.76 -9.48 13.59
C ALA A 99 -21.03 -7.99 13.83
N GLU A 100 -22.11 -7.47 13.25
CA GLU A 100 -22.48 -6.06 13.34
C GLU A 100 -23.98 -5.88 13.37
N GLU A 101 -24.46 -4.89 14.12
CA GLU A 101 -25.84 -4.49 14.05
C GLU A 101 -26.09 -3.68 12.77
N ARG A 102 -27.12 -4.05 12.04
CA ARG A 102 -27.47 -3.39 10.79
C ARG A 102 -28.31 -2.16 11.06
N THR A 103 -27.75 -1.01 10.80
CA THR A 103 -28.41 0.30 10.96
C THR A 103 -28.93 0.88 9.64
N ASP A 104 -28.49 0.35 8.51
CA ASP A 104 -28.91 0.81 7.19
C ASP A 104 -30.10 -0.02 6.67
N TYR A 105 -31.16 0.69 6.25
CA TYR A 105 -32.38 0.07 5.71
C TYR A 105 -32.16 -0.42 4.28
N THR A 106 -32.48 -1.70 4.02
CA THR A 106 -32.60 -2.24 2.66
C THR A 106 -33.99 -1.97 2.14
N VAL A 107 -34.07 -1.38 0.96
CA VAL A 107 -35.34 -1.00 0.30
C VAL A 107 -35.70 -2.03 -0.74
N TYR A 108 -36.84 -2.70 -0.57
CA TYR A 108 -37.44 -3.61 -1.52
C TYR A 108 -38.60 -2.94 -2.25
N GLN A 109 -38.74 -3.19 -3.55
CA GLN A 109 -39.82 -2.65 -4.35
C GLN A 109 -40.98 -3.68 -4.45
N ILE A 110 -42.17 -3.27 -4.01
CA ILE A 110 -43.39 -4.07 -4.07
C ILE A 110 -44.04 -3.86 -5.42
N GLU A 111 -44.38 -2.60 -5.75
CA GLU A 111 -45.03 -2.23 -7.00
C GLU A 111 -44.51 -0.88 -7.50
N ASP A 112 -44.52 -0.69 -8.82
CA ASP A 112 -44.12 0.59 -9.42
C ASP A 112 -45.36 1.51 -9.54
N LEU A 113 -45.51 2.36 -8.57
CA LEU A 113 -46.60 3.36 -8.51
C LEU A 113 -46.16 4.73 -9.09
N GLY A 114 -45.04 4.80 -9.79
CA GLY A 114 -44.56 6.03 -10.41
C GLY A 114 -43.85 6.99 -9.43
N ILE A 115 -43.46 6.55 -8.26
CA ILE A 115 -42.65 7.34 -7.30
C ILE A 115 -41.23 7.47 -7.91
N SER A 116 -40.73 8.72 -7.97
CA SER A 116 -39.44 8.98 -8.58
C SER A 116 -38.26 8.29 -7.86
N SER A 117 -37.23 7.94 -8.63
CA SER A 117 -36.00 7.38 -8.05
C SER A 117 -35.29 8.35 -7.07
N THR A 118 -35.53 9.65 -7.22
CA THR A 118 -35.02 10.65 -6.28
C THR A 118 -35.67 10.49 -4.91
N THR A 119 -36.99 10.35 -4.86
CA THR A 119 -37.74 10.15 -3.61
C THR A 119 -37.45 8.78 -3.01
N LYS A 120 -37.36 7.72 -3.82
CA LYS A 120 -36.87 6.42 -3.36
C LYS A 120 -35.51 6.51 -2.65
N ASN A 121 -34.55 7.24 -3.21
CA ASN A 121 -33.22 7.38 -2.62
C ASN A 121 -33.22 8.20 -1.31
N LEU A 122 -34.25 9.01 -1.08
CA LEU A 122 -34.43 9.74 0.17
C LEU A 122 -35.10 8.89 1.27
N PHE A 123 -35.61 7.70 0.96
CA PHE A 123 -36.36 6.88 1.91
C PHE A 123 -35.61 6.69 3.23
N ASN A 124 -34.35 6.26 3.21
CA ASN A 124 -33.54 6.08 4.43
C ASN A 124 -33.34 7.40 5.21
N SER A 125 -33.28 8.55 4.52
CA SER A 125 -33.18 9.84 5.19
C SER A 125 -34.49 10.21 5.86
N ILE A 126 -35.62 9.97 5.20
CA ILE A 126 -36.95 10.22 5.77
C ILE A 126 -37.16 9.36 7.02
N ILE A 127 -36.79 8.08 6.98
CA ILE A 127 -36.88 7.19 8.14
C ILE A 127 -36.06 7.74 9.31
N ARG A 128 -34.82 8.15 9.10
CA ARG A 128 -33.97 8.74 10.16
C ARG A 128 -34.57 10.02 10.75
N ASP A 129 -35.17 10.85 9.90
CA ASP A 129 -35.84 12.08 10.36
C ASP A 129 -37.10 11.75 11.19
N MET A 130 -37.85 10.70 10.81
CA MET A 130 -38.99 10.19 11.54
C MET A 130 -38.58 9.61 12.91
N GLU A 131 -37.53 8.80 12.95
CA GLU A 131 -37.00 8.24 14.20
C GLU A 131 -36.50 9.34 15.15
N ALA A 132 -35.77 10.33 14.63
CA ALA A 132 -35.28 11.45 15.42
C ALA A 132 -36.43 12.35 15.97
N ALA A 133 -37.56 12.38 15.26
CA ALA A 133 -38.75 13.12 15.64
C ALA A 133 -39.80 12.28 16.45
N GLU A 134 -39.52 10.99 16.69
CA GLU A 134 -40.42 10.01 17.28
C GLU A 134 -41.82 9.99 16.57
N GLN A 135 -41.79 10.02 15.23
CA GLN A 135 -42.98 10.02 14.40
C GLN A 135 -43.16 8.67 13.69
N ASP A 136 -44.38 8.14 13.72
CA ASP A 136 -44.70 6.88 13.04
C ASP A 136 -45.08 7.07 11.58
N VAL A 137 -45.39 8.30 11.17
CA VAL A 137 -45.75 8.61 9.77
C VAL A 137 -45.18 9.96 9.34
N SER A 138 -44.78 10.02 8.08
CA SER A 138 -44.33 11.25 7.41
C SER A 138 -44.91 11.32 5.99
N VAL A 139 -45.32 12.51 5.57
CA VAL A 139 -45.78 12.75 4.19
C VAL A 139 -44.83 13.70 3.49
N VAL A 140 -44.34 13.29 2.36
CA VAL A 140 -43.38 14.03 1.53
C VAL A 140 -43.93 14.19 0.12
N THR A 141 -43.91 15.39 -0.41
CA THR A 141 -44.29 15.60 -1.82
C THR A 141 -43.10 15.27 -2.73
N ASP A 142 -43.25 14.32 -3.66
CA ASP A 142 -42.31 14.01 -4.69
C ASP A 142 -42.16 15.21 -5.65
N LYS A 143 -41.01 15.87 -5.59
CA LYS A 143 -40.74 17.09 -6.41
C LYS A 143 -40.74 16.84 -7.90
N SER A 144 -40.57 15.63 -8.36
CA SER A 144 -40.51 15.26 -9.77
C SER A 144 -41.87 14.99 -10.38
N THR A 145 -42.77 14.35 -9.57
CA THR A 145 -44.11 13.93 -10.02
C THR A 145 -45.23 14.80 -9.48
N GLY A 146 -44.97 15.52 -8.38
CA GLY A 146 -45.94 16.29 -7.66
C GLY A 146 -46.90 15.45 -6.81
N MET A 147 -46.68 14.14 -6.75
CA MET A 147 -47.48 13.21 -5.92
C MET A 147 -47.07 13.31 -4.45
N ASP A 148 -48.00 13.13 -3.54
CA ASP A 148 -47.68 12.97 -2.14
C ASP A 148 -47.39 11.51 -1.84
N VAL A 149 -46.28 11.32 -1.16
CA VAL A 149 -45.73 10.02 -0.79
C VAL A 149 -45.81 9.93 0.76
N MET A 150 -46.46 8.91 1.24
CA MET A 150 -46.58 8.63 2.64
C MET A 150 -45.56 7.56 3.06
N VAL A 151 -44.78 7.86 4.09
CA VAL A 151 -43.89 6.92 4.76
C VAL A 151 -44.48 6.59 6.14
N GLU A 152 -44.61 5.30 6.39
CA GLU A 152 -45.24 4.82 7.62
C GLU A 152 -44.38 3.73 8.27
N LYS A 153 -44.27 3.78 9.60
CA LYS A 153 -43.66 2.74 10.41
C LYS A 153 -44.65 1.58 10.57
N LEU A 154 -44.32 0.43 9.96
CA LEU A 154 -45.16 -0.78 10.08
C LEU A 154 -44.94 -1.47 11.43
N GLY A 155 -43.72 -1.39 11.94
CA GLY A 155 -43.27 -1.95 13.18
C GLY A 155 -41.85 -1.60 13.46
N GLU A 156 -41.25 -2.18 14.48
CA GLU A 156 -39.83 -1.94 14.77
C GLU A 156 -38.96 -2.38 13.63
N ASN A 157 -38.07 -1.48 13.14
CA ASN A 157 -37.17 -1.74 12.02
C ASN A 157 -37.81 -2.02 10.64
N VAL A 158 -39.13 -1.73 10.47
CA VAL A 158 -39.82 -1.89 9.19
C VAL A 158 -40.67 -0.64 8.88
N TYR A 159 -40.42 -0.09 7.69
CA TYR A 159 -41.13 1.09 7.18
C TYR A 159 -41.66 0.83 5.78
N THR A 160 -42.78 1.41 5.44
CA THR A 160 -43.36 1.36 4.11
C THR A 160 -43.39 2.77 3.49
N MET A 161 -43.33 2.81 2.16
CA MET A 161 -43.48 4.03 1.37
C MET A 161 -44.48 3.76 0.25
N GLY A 162 -45.53 4.57 0.21
CA GLY A 162 -46.62 4.44 -0.76
C GLY A 162 -47.22 5.77 -1.17
N LEU A 163 -48.27 5.72 -1.96
CA LEU A 163 -49.01 6.91 -2.34
C LEU A 163 -49.82 7.40 -1.15
N GLY A 164 -49.98 8.72 -1.00
CA GLY A 164 -50.82 9.37 -0.03
C GLY A 164 -51.93 10.13 -0.74
N GLU A 165 -53.21 9.88 -0.35
CA GLU A 165 -54.35 10.64 -0.83
C GLU A 165 -54.62 11.80 0.08
N LYS A 166 -54.48 13.03 -0.41
CA LYS A 166 -54.77 14.27 0.35
C LYS A 166 -56.19 14.68 0.31
N SER A 167 -56.75 15.06 1.47
CA SER A 167 -58.03 15.70 1.60
C SER A 167 -57.90 16.98 2.44
N ASP A 168 -58.25 18.11 1.88
CA ASP A 168 -58.21 19.38 2.60
C ASP A 168 -59.20 19.38 3.79
N VAL A 169 -58.72 19.77 4.96
CA VAL A 169 -59.47 19.73 6.23
C VAL A 169 -59.72 21.13 6.77
N ALA A 170 -58.68 21.96 6.77
CA ALA A 170 -58.80 23.33 7.29
C ALA A 170 -57.72 24.24 6.73
N THR A 171 -57.96 25.54 6.78
CA THR A 171 -56.96 26.58 6.50
C THR A 171 -56.89 27.50 7.69
N TYR A 172 -55.67 27.67 8.22
CA TYR A 172 -55.41 28.63 9.29
C TYR A 172 -54.63 29.82 8.76
N THR A 173 -55.16 31.01 8.98
CA THR A 173 -54.47 32.26 8.64
C THR A 173 -54.11 32.98 9.94
N MET A 174 -52.82 33.24 10.15
CA MET A 174 -52.35 33.97 11.32
C MET A 174 -52.89 35.42 11.32
N GLY A 175 -53.16 35.93 12.52
CA GLY A 175 -53.45 37.35 12.72
C GLY A 175 -52.18 38.19 12.78
N GLU A 176 -52.35 39.48 13.12
CA GLU A 176 -51.23 40.36 13.40
C GLU A 176 -50.43 39.86 14.62
N PRO A 177 -49.08 39.98 14.60
CA PRO A 177 -48.27 39.58 15.74
C PRO A 177 -48.53 40.45 16.98
N VAL A 178 -48.64 39.81 18.13
CA VAL A 178 -48.67 40.49 19.43
C VAL A 178 -47.35 41.20 19.71
N GLY A 179 -46.26 40.65 19.23
CA GLY A 179 -44.95 41.23 19.38
C GLY A 179 -43.84 40.23 19.13
N THR A 180 -42.62 40.62 19.43
CA THR A 180 -41.44 39.77 19.34
C THR A 180 -40.81 39.56 20.71
N PHE A 181 -40.46 38.33 21.02
CA PHE A 181 -39.73 37.96 22.25
C PHE A 181 -38.27 37.68 21.91
N ASN A 182 -37.37 38.37 22.60
CA ASN A 182 -35.94 38.11 22.50
C ASN A 182 -35.44 37.51 23.83
N THR A 183 -34.71 36.41 23.78
CA THR A 183 -34.20 35.69 24.95
C THR A 183 -33.37 36.55 25.92
N LYS A 184 -32.79 37.66 25.42
CA LYS A 184 -31.99 38.60 26.24
C LYS A 184 -32.76 39.86 26.67
N LEU A 185 -33.61 40.40 25.80
CA LEU A 185 -34.27 41.69 25.97
C LEU A 185 -35.67 41.57 26.52
N GLY A 186 -36.29 40.37 26.40
CA GLY A 186 -37.71 40.16 26.75
C GLY A 186 -38.67 40.50 25.62
N MET A 187 -39.92 40.72 25.93
CA MET A 187 -41.00 40.97 24.97
C MET A 187 -40.97 42.43 24.46
N SER A 188 -41.12 42.60 23.15
CA SER A 188 -41.36 43.89 22.49
C SER A 188 -42.73 43.82 21.83
N TYR A 189 -43.71 44.54 22.35
CA TYR A 189 -45.10 44.51 21.91
C TYR A 189 -45.30 45.35 20.65
N ALA A 190 -46.15 44.87 19.74
CA ALA A 190 -46.58 45.61 18.56
C ALA A 190 -47.74 46.56 18.86
N GLY A 191 -48.49 46.30 19.94
CA GLY A 191 -49.59 47.08 20.42
C GLY A 191 -49.48 47.38 21.95
N ASP A 192 -50.60 47.46 22.66
CA ASP A 192 -50.60 47.67 24.10
C ASP A 192 -49.90 46.50 24.82
N PRO A 193 -48.97 46.80 25.77
CA PRO A 193 -48.25 45.76 26.48
C PRO A 193 -49.19 44.97 27.41
N LEU A 194 -49.01 43.65 27.44
CA LEU A 194 -49.60 42.79 28.46
C LEU A 194 -48.83 42.94 29.78
N ASP A 195 -49.28 42.27 30.81
CA ASP A 195 -48.73 42.41 32.16
C ASP A 195 -47.30 41.75 32.30
N ALA A 196 -46.65 42.03 33.43
CA ALA A 196 -45.31 41.51 33.72
C ALA A 196 -45.27 39.98 33.95
N GLU A 197 -46.40 39.39 34.34
CA GLU A 197 -46.48 37.92 34.51
C GLU A 197 -46.52 37.20 33.17
N PHE A 198 -47.06 37.82 32.12
CA PHE A 198 -46.99 37.30 30.76
C PHE A 198 -45.53 37.20 30.25
N ASP A 199 -44.72 38.25 30.48
CA ASP A 199 -43.32 38.22 30.09
C ASP A 199 -42.52 37.12 30.79
N LYS A 200 -42.86 36.86 32.05
CA LYS A 200 -42.28 35.79 32.84
C LYS A 200 -42.70 34.40 32.34
N ALA A 201 -43.98 34.21 32.06
CA ALA A 201 -44.50 32.98 31.49
C ALA A 201 -43.91 32.70 30.11
N MET A 202 -43.76 33.73 29.26
CA MET A 202 -43.13 33.62 27.95
C MET A 202 -41.66 33.21 28.05
N ARG A 203 -40.90 33.76 29.02
CA ARG A 203 -39.52 33.33 29.28
C ARG A 203 -39.41 31.85 29.61
N THR A 204 -40.32 31.36 30.43
CA THR A 204 -40.36 29.94 30.80
C THR A 204 -40.70 29.09 29.58
N ALA A 205 -41.77 29.42 28.85
CA ALA A 205 -42.19 28.68 27.66
C ALA A 205 -41.09 28.60 26.60
N VAL A 206 -40.38 29.72 26.33
CA VAL A 206 -39.26 29.71 25.38
C VAL A 206 -38.07 28.91 25.89
N ALA A 207 -37.78 28.93 27.20
CA ALA A 207 -36.72 28.10 27.80
C ALA A 207 -37.05 26.61 27.69
N ASP A 208 -38.29 26.23 27.85
CA ASP A 208 -38.80 24.87 27.73
C ASP A 208 -39.06 24.46 26.26
N LYS A 209 -38.67 25.32 25.30
CA LYS A 209 -38.90 25.11 23.86
C LYS A 209 -40.38 24.88 23.48
N ALA A 210 -41.30 25.41 24.24
CA ALA A 210 -42.73 25.32 23.94
C ALA A 210 -43.05 26.08 22.64
N THR A 211 -43.95 25.55 21.85
CA THR A 211 -44.44 26.14 20.59
C THR A 211 -45.66 27.03 20.83
N GLN A 212 -46.28 26.94 22.03
CA GLN A 212 -47.40 27.74 22.43
C GLN A 212 -47.36 28.04 23.94
N LEU A 213 -48.11 29.08 24.37
CA LEU A 213 -48.31 29.48 25.74
C LEU A 213 -49.77 29.76 25.96
N GLU A 214 -50.43 29.13 26.95
CA GLU A 214 -51.75 29.51 27.39
C GLU A 214 -51.62 30.51 28.52
N TYR A 215 -52.23 31.71 28.36
CA TYR A 215 -52.20 32.75 29.35
C TYR A 215 -53.57 33.49 29.39
N ASP A 216 -54.14 33.58 30.53
CA ASP A 216 -55.51 34.21 30.82
C ASP A 216 -56.58 33.71 29.83
N GLY A 217 -56.56 32.38 29.55
CA GLY A 217 -57.53 31.74 28.64
C GLY A 217 -57.34 32.05 27.18
N VAL A 218 -56.21 32.64 26.81
CA VAL A 218 -55.76 32.87 25.39
C VAL A 218 -54.54 32.06 25.07
N THR A 219 -54.59 31.33 23.94
CA THR A 219 -53.45 30.60 23.43
C THR A 219 -52.61 31.53 22.59
N TYR A 220 -51.32 31.63 22.93
CA TYR A 220 -50.32 32.39 22.19
C TYR A 220 -49.37 31.41 21.45
N LEU A 221 -49.19 31.62 20.15
CA LEU A 221 -48.29 30.82 19.29
C LEU A 221 -46.91 31.45 19.29
N ILE A 222 -45.88 30.66 19.53
CA ILE A 222 -44.48 31.08 19.62
C ILE A 222 -43.74 30.62 18.36
N MET A 223 -43.61 31.48 17.37
CA MET A 223 -43.03 31.15 16.06
C MET A 223 -41.55 31.57 16.00
N PRO A 224 -40.70 30.89 15.18
CA PRO A 224 -39.34 31.32 14.95
C PRO A 224 -39.28 32.75 14.37
N GLY A 225 -38.40 33.59 14.89
CA GLY A 225 -38.16 34.94 14.38
C GLY A 225 -37.07 34.98 13.26
N ALA A 226 -36.75 36.17 12.81
CA ALA A 226 -35.73 36.39 11.76
C ALA A 226 -34.32 36.00 12.20
N ILE A 227 -34.05 35.96 13.51
CA ILE A 227 -32.76 35.52 14.08
C ILE A 227 -33.01 34.43 15.14
N GLU A 228 -32.02 33.54 15.34
CA GLU A 228 -32.14 32.38 16.22
C GLU A 228 -32.64 32.69 17.65
N ARG A 229 -32.32 33.88 18.17
CA ARG A 229 -32.72 34.30 19.54
C ARG A 229 -34.03 35.03 19.61
N GLU A 230 -34.75 35.18 18.52
CA GLU A 230 -36.01 35.89 18.43
C GLU A 230 -37.14 34.93 18.17
N ARG A 231 -38.28 35.19 18.78
CA ARG A 231 -39.55 34.50 18.58
C ARG A 231 -40.62 35.55 18.27
N VAL A 232 -41.44 35.30 17.27
CA VAL A 232 -42.62 36.11 17.00
C VAL A 232 -43.82 35.50 17.68
N VAL A 233 -44.55 36.31 18.39
CA VAL A 233 -45.68 35.85 19.22
C VAL A 233 -46.97 36.29 18.58
N TYR A 234 -47.86 35.36 18.33
CA TYR A 234 -49.19 35.60 17.78
C TYR A 234 -50.26 35.15 18.78
N SER A 235 -51.44 35.79 18.80
CA SER A 235 -52.59 35.22 19.45
C SER A 235 -53.34 34.28 18.53
N ALA A 236 -53.55 33.04 18.93
CA ALA A 236 -54.29 32.08 18.12
C ALA A 236 -55.73 32.56 17.82
N ALA A 237 -56.36 33.27 18.77
CA ALA A 237 -57.68 33.84 18.62
C ALA A 237 -57.76 35.03 17.65
N ALA A 238 -56.64 35.68 17.36
CA ALA A 238 -56.58 36.76 16.36
C ALA A 238 -56.47 36.23 14.91
N GLY A 239 -56.09 34.96 14.72
CA GLY A 239 -56.12 34.29 13.44
C GLY A 239 -57.50 33.79 13.06
N SER A 240 -57.64 33.33 11.82
CA SER A 240 -58.86 32.70 11.35
C SER A 240 -58.65 31.27 10.93
N LEU A 241 -59.39 30.33 11.53
CA LEU A 241 -59.40 28.92 11.18
C LEU A 241 -60.69 28.60 10.43
N GLN A 242 -60.55 28.14 9.20
CA GLN A 242 -61.69 27.79 8.30
C GLN A 242 -61.62 26.30 8.03
N TYR A 243 -62.66 25.56 8.41
CA TYR A 243 -62.77 24.12 8.16
C TYR A 243 -63.44 23.82 6.81
N VAL A 244 -62.96 22.77 6.14
CA VAL A 244 -63.61 22.16 5.01
C VAL A 244 -64.44 20.99 5.52
N GLY A 245 -65.78 21.03 5.28
CA GLY A 245 -66.68 19.95 5.71
C GLY A 245 -67.26 20.03 7.16
N GLY A 246 -66.97 21.13 7.88
CA GLY A 246 -67.55 21.37 9.24
C GLY A 246 -66.49 21.49 10.33
N ASP A 247 -66.87 22.18 11.41
CA ASP A 247 -65.98 22.39 12.57
C ASP A 247 -65.70 21.07 13.31
N LYS A 248 -64.43 20.83 13.61
CA LYS A 248 -63.90 19.63 14.31
C LYS A 248 -63.75 19.87 15.86
N GLY A 249 -63.99 21.08 16.30
CA GLY A 249 -63.98 21.46 17.72
C GLY A 249 -62.61 21.96 18.24
N ASP A 250 -62.66 22.45 19.50
CA ASP A 250 -61.52 23.15 20.10
C ASP A 250 -60.31 22.25 20.34
N ALA A 251 -60.49 20.97 20.63
CA ALA A 251 -59.40 20.01 20.82
C ALA A 251 -58.63 19.77 19.54
N PHE A 252 -59.31 19.71 18.40
CA PHE A 252 -58.67 19.58 17.09
C PHE A 252 -57.94 20.86 16.70
N SER A 253 -58.53 22.02 16.95
CA SER A 253 -57.89 23.32 16.74
C SER A 253 -56.57 23.45 17.53
N ALA A 254 -56.57 22.99 18.78
CA ALA A 254 -55.39 23.00 19.64
C ALA A 254 -54.25 22.15 19.04
N LYS A 255 -54.55 20.96 18.51
CA LYS A 255 -53.56 20.12 17.83
C LYS A 255 -52.99 20.78 16.55
N ILE A 256 -53.83 21.52 15.78
CA ILE A 256 -53.33 22.30 14.64
C ILE A 256 -52.28 23.32 15.13
N PHE A 257 -52.61 24.06 16.22
CA PHE A 257 -51.71 25.10 16.73
C PHE A 257 -50.41 24.54 17.30
N GLU A 258 -50.42 23.39 17.95
CA GLU A 258 -49.26 22.68 18.39
C GLU A 258 -48.34 22.25 17.19
N SER A 259 -48.99 21.89 16.09
CA SER A 259 -48.34 21.31 14.92
C SER A 259 -47.90 22.30 13.86
N LEU A 260 -48.12 23.60 14.06
CA LEU A 260 -47.68 24.64 13.11
C LEU A 260 -46.14 24.64 12.84
N GLN A 261 -45.35 24.13 13.79
CA GLN A 261 -43.92 24.00 13.69
C GLN A 261 -43.43 22.56 13.44
N THR A 262 -44.12 21.58 13.95
CA THR A 262 -43.81 20.16 13.79
C THR A 262 -44.28 19.61 12.46
N GLY A 263 -45.27 20.22 11.85
CA GLY A 263 -45.75 19.90 10.49
C GLY A 263 -46.78 18.78 10.42
N SER A 264 -47.08 18.04 11.51
CA SER A 264 -48.10 16.97 11.51
C SER A 264 -48.59 16.62 12.89
N PHE A 265 -49.81 16.04 12.99
CA PHE A 265 -50.38 15.44 14.20
C PHE A 265 -51.31 14.30 13.84
N GLU A 266 -51.60 13.44 14.82
CA GLU A 266 -52.55 12.34 14.68
C GLU A 266 -53.83 12.66 15.48
N ASP A 267 -55.00 12.38 14.90
CA ASP A 267 -56.26 12.45 15.56
C ASP A 267 -57.21 11.34 15.07
N GLY A 268 -57.62 10.47 15.99
CA GLY A 268 -58.54 9.36 15.70
C GLY A 268 -57.99 8.35 14.69
N GLY A 269 -56.66 8.15 14.64
CA GLY A 269 -55.99 7.23 13.69
C GLY A 269 -55.79 7.83 12.32
N VAL A 270 -56.08 9.10 12.12
CA VAL A 270 -55.86 9.83 10.88
C VAL A 270 -54.72 10.84 11.07
N ILE A 271 -53.82 10.88 10.13
CA ILE A 271 -52.70 11.83 10.16
C ILE A 271 -53.08 13.09 9.43
N TYR A 272 -52.84 14.19 10.09
CA TYR A 272 -53.05 15.54 9.56
C TYR A 272 -51.71 16.24 9.38
N THR A 273 -51.47 16.73 8.18
CA THR A 273 -50.27 17.54 7.87
C THR A 273 -50.65 19.01 7.89
N VAL A 274 -49.81 19.81 8.55
CA VAL A 274 -49.95 21.27 8.62
C VAL A 274 -48.81 21.89 7.81
N ALA A 275 -49.11 22.40 6.64
CA ALA A 275 -48.10 22.97 5.72
C ALA A 275 -48.31 24.46 5.51
N ALA A 276 -47.25 25.25 5.63
CA ALA A 276 -47.29 26.65 5.25
C ALA A 276 -47.44 26.76 3.71
N THR A 277 -48.51 27.40 3.27
CA THR A 277 -48.78 27.62 1.85
C THR A 277 -48.40 29.03 1.40
N ASP A 278 -48.48 29.99 2.31
CA ASP A 278 -48.08 31.39 2.11
C ASP A 278 -47.60 31.98 3.45
N ALA A 279 -47.09 33.22 3.41
CA ALA A 279 -46.66 33.90 4.62
C ALA A 279 -47.79 34.03 5.64
N GLY A 280 -47.75 33.26 6.72
CA GLY A 280 -48.80 33.25 7.77
C GLY A 280 -50.05 32.47 7.39
N VAL A 281 -50.07 31.71 6.32
CA VAL A 281 -51.20 30.84 5.92
C VAL A 281 -50.78 29.39 5.97
N TYR A 282 -51.53 28.57 6.67
CA TYR A 282 -51.26 27.14 6.83
C TYR A 282 -52.47 26.34 6.37
N SER A 283 -52.22 25.39 5.45
CA SER A 283 -53.22 24.40 5.07
C SER A 283 -53.07 23.14 5.90
N VAL A 284 -54.19 22.65 6.38
CA VAL A 284 -54.28 21.37 7.11
C VAL A 284 -55.02 20.39 6.22
N TYR A 285 -54.38 19.27 5.96
CA TYR A 285 -54.98 18.21 5.17
C TYR A 285 -54.76 16.86 5.83
N SER A 286 -55.74 15.97 5.71
CA SER A 286 -55.56 14.55 6.05
C SER A 286 -54.89 13.84 4.87
N THR A 287 -54.03 12.89 5.20
CA THR A 287 -53.46 11.98 4.17
C THR A 287 -53.88 10.57 4.56
N GLU A 288 -54.64 9.94 3.68
CA GLU A 288 -55.00 8.54 3.82
C GLU A 288 -53.96 7.67 3.11
N ARG A 289 -53.71 6.47 3.64
CA ARG A 289 -52.79 5.51 3.07
C ARG A 289 -53.35 4.96 1.76
N GLY A 290 -52.63 5.16 0.69
CA GLY A 290 -52.89 4.53 -0.60
C GLY A 290 -52.10 3.22 -0.75
N GLU A 291 -51.85 2.82 -2.00
CA GLU A 291 -51.04 1.62 -2.32
C GLU A 291 -49.57 1.80 -1.93
N VAL A 292 -48.98 0.70 -1.45
CA VAL A 292 -47.56 0.67 -1.01
C VAL A 292 -46.64 0.28 -2.16
N SER A 293 -45.63 1.11 -2.40
CA SER A 293 -44.65 0.89 -3.46
C SER A 293 -43.35 0.24 -2.97
N PHE A 294 -42.90 0.58 -1.76
CA PHE A 294 -41.67 0.11 -1.20
C PHE A 294 -41.80 -0.30 0.26
N VAL A 295 -41.04 -1.30 0.68
CA VAL A 295 -40.78 -1.63 2.07
C VAL A 295 -39.29 -1.52 2.36
N ALA A 296 -38.94 -0.95 3.51
CA ALA A 296 -37.56 -0.82 3.97
C ALA A 296 -37.37 -1.49 5.32
N SER A 297 -36.30 -2.21 5.52
CA SER A 297 -35.99 -2.88 6.77
C SER A 297 -34.49 -3.00 7.02
N THR A 298 -34.12 -3.02 8.31
CA THR A 298 -32.77 -3.41 8.76
C THR A 298 -32.63 -4.91 8.97
N PHE A 299 -33.72 -5.66 8.89
CA PHE A 299 -33.68 -7.11 9.09
C PHE A 299 -32.91 -7.85 7.99
N VAL A 300 -32.20 -8.89 8.40
CA VAL A 300 -31.58 -9.92 7.56
C VAL A 300 -32.27 -11.25 7.82
N PHE A 301 -32.28 -12.10 6.80
CA PHE A 301 -32.88 -13.42 6.83
C PHE A 301 -31.76 -14.47 6.75
N ASP A 302 -31.43 -15.08 7.87
CA ASP A 302 -30.45 -16.15 7.95
C ASP A 302 -31.15 -17.50 7.78
N ALA A 303 -30.85 -18.19 6.68
CA ALA A 303 -31.42 -19.49 6.37
C ALA A 303 -30.85 -20.58 7.29
N LEU A 304 -31.66 -21.58 7.62
CA LEU A 304 -31.23 -22.76 8.37
C LEU A 304 -30.21 -23.58 7.55
N GLU A 305 -30.45 -23.72 6.25
CA GLU A 305 -29.55 -24.44 5.33
C GLU A 305 -28.55 -23.48 4.73
N VAL A 306 -27.27 -23.74 4.96
CA VAL A 306 -26.15 -22.90 4.48
C VAL A 306 -26.18 -22.76 2.96
N GLY A 307 -26.06 -21.53 2.49
CA GLY A 307 -26.07 -21.20 1.06
C GLY A 307 -27.47 -20.98 0.47
N THR A 308 -28.54 -21.17 1.23
CA THR A 308 -29.90 -20.85 0.79
C THR A 308 -30.11 -19.33 0.79
N THR A 309 -30.67 -18.81 -0.29
CA THR A 309 -31.04 -17.38 -0.42
C THR A 309 -32.53 -17.27 -0.67
N PHE A 310 -33.19 -16.36 0.04
CA PHE A 310 -34.62 -16.07 -0.12
C PHE A 310 -34.83 -15.02 -1.23
N SER A 311 -35.90 -15.21 -2.00
CA SER A 311 -36.31 -14.22 -3.02
C SER A 311 -36.73 -12.88 -2.37
N ASP A 312 -36.65 -11.80 -3.14
CA ASP A 312 -37.15 -10.50 -2.65
C ASP A 312 -38.65 -10.54 -2.37
N SER A 313 -39.43 -11.30 -3.15
CA SER A 313 -40.87 -11.53 -2.89
C SER A 313 -41.08 -12.16 -1.52
N PHE A 314 -40.32 -13.21 -1.18
CA PHE A 314 -40.39 -13.84 0.15
C PHE A 314 -40.11 -12.84 1.27
N LYS A 315 -39.03 -12.04 1.13
CA LYS A 315 -38.66 -11.06 2.15
C LYS A 315 -39.71 -9.95 2.32
N ILE A 316 -40.26 -9.47 1.21
CA ILE A 316 -41.32 -8.47 1.20
C ILE A 316 -42.54 -8.97 1.98
N GLU A 317 -43.04 -10.17 1.59
CA GLU A 317 -44.22 -10.73 2.22
C GLU A 317 -44.00 -11.02 3.71
N ALA A 318 -42.84 -11.56 4.07
CA ALA A 318 -42.46 -11.74 5.47
C ALA A 318 -42.50 -10.41 6.27
N LEU A 319 -41.85 -9.34 5.72
CA LEU A 319 -41.79 -8.03 6.38
C LEU A 319 -43.17 -7.36 6.48
N MET A 320 -44.02 -7.53 5.48
CA MET A 320 -45.37 -6.91 5.46
C MET A 320 -46.32 -7.56 6.44
N ASN A 321 -46.14 -8.87 6.70
CA ASN A 321 -47.08 -9.65 7.51
C ASN A 321 -46.57 -9.95 8.92
N MET A 322 -45.30 -9.73 9.23
CA MET A 322 -44.68 -10.09 10.53
C MET A 322 -45.32 -9.39 11.75
N TYR A 323 -45.92 -8.23 11.55
CA TYR A 323 -46.59 -7.47 12.60
C TYR A 323 -48.13 -7.57 12.57
N THR A 324 -48.66 -8.45 11.71
CA THR A 324 -50.10 -8.74 11.62
C THR A 324 -50.39 -10.17 12.08
N ASP A 325 -50.90 -11.02 11.18
CA ASP A 325 -51.25 -12.41 11.49
C ASP A 325 -50.05 -13.38 11.42
N GLY A 326 -48.92 -12.90 10.91
CA GLY A 326 -47.69 -13.66 10.75
C GLY A 326 -47.71 -14.68 9.60
N GLU A 327 -48.87 -14.97 9.02
CA GLU A 327 -48.99 -15.90 7.87
C GLU A 327 -48.82 -15.14 6.54
N PHE A 328 -48.06 -15.69 5.61
CA PHE A 328 -47.86 -15.14 4.28
C PHE A 328 -47.65 -16.25 3.22
N GLU A 329 -47.91 -15.90 1.97
CA GLU A 329 -47.65 -16.75 0.83
C GLU A 329 -46.52 -16.17 -0.03
N ALA A 330 -45.50 -16.95 -0.30
CA ALA A 330 -44.39 -16.55 -1.20
C ALA A 330 -43.92 -17.78 -2.01
N ASP A 331 -43.55 -17.55 -3.25
CA ASP A 331 -43.04 -18.58 -4.17
C ASP A 331 -43.94 -19.81 -4.27
N GLY A 332 -45.27 -19.61 -4.05
CA GLY A 332 -46.30 -20.69 -4.12
C GLY A 332 -46.39 -21.58 -2.89
N GLN A 333 -45.79 -21.15 -1.78
CA GLN A 333 -45.85 -21.87 -0.49
C GLN A 333 -46.33 -20.90 0.64
N THR A 334 -46.95 -21.49 1.67
CA THR A 334 -47.39 -20.74 2.83
C THR A 334 -46.32 -20.81 3.94
N TYR A 335 -46.08 -19.72 4.59
CA TYR A 335 -45.11 -19.56 5.67
C TYR A 335 -45.72 -18.81 6.85
N THR A 336 -45.10 -18.94 8.02
CA THR A 336 -45.51 -18.21 9.21
C THR A 336 -44.29 -17.56 9.87
N VAL A 337 -44.39 -16.26 10.22
CA VAL A 337 -43.38 -15.58 11.05
C VAL A 337 -43.88 -15.58 12.48
N SER A 338 -43.08 -16.07 13.42
CA SER A 338 -43.38 -16.06 14.84
C SER A 338 -42.12 -16.00 15.68
N GLU A 339 -42.27 -15.60 16.92
CA GLU A 339 -41.18 -15.60 17.89
C GLU A 339 -40.88 -17.03 18.31
N GLY A 340 -39.64 -17.51 18.05
CA GLY A 340 -39.12 -18.82 18.40
C GLY A 340 -38.05 -18.77 19.48
N GLU A 341 -37.41 -19.90 19.77
CA GLU A 341 -36.32 -19.97 20.75
C GLU A 341 -35.11 -19.10 20.33
N ASP A 342 -34.86 -19.00 19.02
CA ASP A 342 -33.75 -18.21 18.42
C ASP A 342 -34.16 -16.75 18.09
N GLY A 343 -35.29 -16.25 18.58
CA GLY A 343 -35.86 -14.97 18.22
C GLY A 343 -36.88 -15.08 17.08
N LEU A 344 -37.07 -13.99 16.33
CA LEU A 344 -38.04 -13.95 15.24
C LEU A 344 -37.68 -14.90 14.13
N SER A 345 -38.54 -15.85 13.85
CA SER A 345 -38.24 -16.99 12.96
C SER A 345 -39.35 -17.22 11.95
N VAL A 346 -38.94 -17.75 10.75
CA VAL A 346 -39.88 -18.15 9.70
C VAL A 346 -40.03 -19.66 9.67
N TYR A 347 -41.26 -20.11 9.63
CA TYR A 347 -41.64 -21.52 9.59
C TYR A 347 -42.37 -21.84 8.28
N SER A 348 -42.10 -22.97 7.72
CA SER A 348 -42.89 -23.53 6.61
C SER A 348 -44.24 -24.09 7.11
N ALA A 349 -45.17 -24.39 6.20
CA ALA A 349 -46.51 -24.90 6.52
C ALA A 349 -46.53 -26.17 7.36
N ASP A 350 -45.48 -26.97 7.34
CA ASP A 350 -45.31 -28.18 8.16
C ASP A 350 -44.73 -27.89 9.57
N GLY A 351 -44.46 -26.61 9.88
CA GLY A 351 -43.91 -26.22 11.16
C GLY A 351 -42.39 -26.30 11.27
N THR A 352 -41.70 -26.57 10.15
CA THR A 352 -40.21 -26.58 10.13
C THR A 352 -39.68 -25.16 10.06
N GLN A 353 -38.78 -24.77 10.97
CA GLN A 353 -38.04 -23.53 10.90
C GLN A 353 -37.15 -23.50 9.65
N ILE A 354 -37.21 -22.43 8.88
CA ILE A 354 -36.41 -22.28 7.64
C ILE A 354 -35.47 -21.10 7.71
N ALA A 355 -35.76 -20.08 8.51
CA ALA A 355 -34.93 -18.90 8.68
C ALA A 355 -35.10 -18.26 10.05
N VAL A 356 -34.10 -17.48 10.44
CA VAL A 356 -34.15 -16.52 11.56
C VAL A 356 -34.08 -15.13 10.99
N ILE A 357 -34.89 -14.23 11.49
CA ILE A 357 -34.94 -12.80 11.16
C ILE A 357 -34.26 -12.02 12.27
N SER A 358 -33.23 -11.24 11.95
CA SER A 358 -32.48 -10.48 12.95
C SER A 358 -31.96 -9.16 12.36
N THR A 359 -31.77 -8.14 13.18
CA THR A 359 -31.06 -6.92 12.80
C THR A 359 -29.55 -7.11 12.88
N PHE A 360 -29.09 -8.19 13.51
CA PHE A 360 -27.68 -8.47 13.75
C PHE A 360 -27.10 -9.42 12.72
N VAL A 361 -26.17 -8.92 11.88
CA VAL A 361 -25.55 -9.68 10.77
C VAL A 361 -24.31 -10.36 11.29
N VAL A 362 -24.24 -11.69 11.14
CA VAL A 362 -23.04 -12.48 11.37
C VAL A 362 -22.63 -13.12 10.05
N ARG A 363 -21.41 -12.87 9.60
CA ARG A 363 -20.90 -13.41 8.33
C ARG A 363 -19.43 -13.80 8.43
N ARG A 364 -18.97 -14.66 7.53
CA ARG A 364 -17.55 -15.00 7.42
C ARG A 364 -16.72 -13.73 7.20
N TYR A 365 -15.58 -13.62 7.88
CA TYR A 365 -14.72 -12.44 7.77
C TYR A 365 -14.18 -12.26 6.34
N ASN A 366 -13.78 -13.36 5.69
CA ASN A 366 -13.30 -13.38 4.30
C ASN A 366 -13.95 -14.55 3.55
N GLY A 367 -14.32 -14.33 2.27
CA GLY A 367 -14.88 -15.34 1.40
C GLY A 367 -16.41 -15.40 1.42
N GLU A 368 -16.98 -16.52 0.96
CA GLU A 368 -18.42 -16.76 0.97
C GLU A 368 -18.90 -17.06 2.38
N ASP A 369 -20.15 -16.66 2.68
CA ASP A 369 -20.77 -16.93 3.99
C ASP A 369 -21.21 -18.40 4.07
N THR A 370 -20.38 -19.20 4.71
CA THR A 370 -20.57 -20.62 4.94
C THR A 370 -20.88 -20.93 6.41
N LEU A 371 -21.22 -19.90 7.22
CA LEU A 371 -21.51 -20.07 8.65
C LEU A 371 -22.88 -20.73 8.85
N SER A 372 -22.94 -21.73 9.72
CA SER A 372 -24.20 -22.33 10.15
C SER A 372 -25.05 -21.35 10.96
N LEU A 373 -26.37 -21.54 10.96
CA LEU A 373 -27.27 -20.74 11.77
C LEU A 373 -26.95 -20.85 13.26
N GLU A 374 -26.59 -22.04 13.73
CA GLU A 374 -26.16 -22.29 15.11
C GLU A 374 -24.96 -21.41 15.51
N PHE A 375 -23.92 -21.35 14.65
CA PHE A 375 -22.79 -20.47 14.89
C PHE A 375 -23.20 -18.98 14.98
N LYS A 376 -24.09 -18.54 14.06
CA LYS A 376 -24.59 -17.16 14.05
C LYS A 376 -25.37 -16.83 15.31
N ASN A 377 -26.21 -17.75 15.78
CA ASN A 377 -27.01 -17.56 17.01
C ASN A 377 -26.12 -17.52 18.25
N MET A 378 -25.16 -18.44 18.38
CA MET A 378 -24.20 -18.40 19.50
C MET A 378 -23.39 -17.08 19.52
N THR A 379 -22.99 -16.59 18.33
CA THR A 379 -22.29 -15.30 18.24
C THR A 379 -23.20 -14.16 18.71
N ARG A 380 -24.48 -14.14 18.32
CA ARG A 380 -25.47 -13.13 18.76
C ARG A 380 -25.67 -13.15 20.28
N GLU A 381 -25.83 -14.33 20.87
CA GLU A 381 -25.98 -14.49 22.32
C GLU A 381 -24.76 -13.94 23.08
N VAL A 382 -23.56 -14.29 22.61
CA VAL A 382 -22.33 -13.80 23.24
C VAL A 382 -22.19 -12.28 23.11
N VAL A 383 -22.54 -11.72 21.97
CA VAL A 383 -22.52 -10.25 21.77
C VAL A 383 -23.55 -9.58 22.66
N ALA A 384 -24.79 -10.05 22.70
CA ALA A 384 -25.84 -9.52 23.57
C ALA A 384 -25.40 -9.51 25.04
N LYS A 385 -24.78 -10.61 25.50
CA LYS A 385 -24.21 -10.69 26.85
C LYS A 385 -23.07 -9.69 27.06
N MET A 386 -22.19 -9.49 26.04
CA MET A 386 -21.10 -8.51 26.13
C MET A 386 -21.64 -7.08 26.26
N GLU A 387 -22.73 -6.76 25.56
CA GLU A 387 -23.40 -5.45 25.65
C GLU A 387 -24.06 -5.24 27.02
N GLU A 388 -24.79 -6.25 27.54
CA GLU A 388 -25.43 -6.18 28.85
C GLU A 388 -24.41 -6.02 30.00
N GLU A 389 -23.29 -6.76 29.94
CA GLU A 389 -22.24 -6.74 30.96
C GLU A 389 -21.19 -5.65 30.73
N GLY A 390 -21.20 -4.95 29.61
CA GLY A 390 -20.20 -3.93 29.22
C GLY A 390 -18.79 -4.52 28.98
N LEU A 391 -18.70 -5.73 28.43
CA LEU A 391 -17.46 -6.43 28.19
C LEU A 391 -16.86 -6.07 26.83
N ASN A 392 -15.54 -5.93 26.76
CA ASN A 392 -14.83 -5.72 25.49
C ASN A 392 -14.44 -7.02 24.79
N THR A 393 -14.44 -8.14 25.52
CA THR A 393 -14.02 -9.46 25.02
C THR A 393 -14.81 -10.54 25.75
N SER A 394 -15.26 -11.56 25.01
CA SER A 394 -15.86 -12.79 25.55
C SER A 394 -15.44 -13.96 24.66
N SER A 395 -15.71 -15.19 25.08
CA SER A 395 -15.41 -16.39 24.26
C SER A 395 -16.55 -17.41 24.35
N PHE A 396 -16.62 -18.26 23.33
CA PHE A 396 -17.45 -19.44 23.27
C PHE A 396 -16.71 -20.56 22.54
N THR A 397 -17.17 -21.81 22.71
CA THR A 397 -16.62 -22.97 22.01
C THR A 397 -17.58 -23.38 20.91
N PHE A 398 -17.01 -23.77 19.75
CA PHE A 398 -17.78 -24.25 18.62
C PHE A 398 -16.97 -25.31 17.85
N ASP A 399 -17.64 -26.30 17.28
CA ASP A 399 -17.02 -27.34 16.50
C ASP A 399 -16.67 -26.83 15.12
N LEU A 400 -15.36 -26.68 14.85
CA LEU A 400 -14.84 -26.25 13.55
C LEU A 400 -14.15 -27.41 12.82
N PRO A 401 -14.14 -27.40 11.47
CA PRO A 401 -13.35 -28.36 10.70
C PRO A 401 -11.87 -28.28 11.09
N GLN A 402 -11.29 -29.41 11.44
CA GLN A 402 -9.86 -29.53 11.72
C GLN A 402 -9.07 -29.31 10.44
N LEU A 403 -8.09 -28.39 10.50
CA LEU A 403 -7.14 -28.16 9.42
C LEU A 403 -5.80 -28.82 9.73
N ASP A 404 -5.19 -29.44 8.71
CA ASP A 404 -3.82 -29.97 8.81
C ASP A 404 -2.77 -28.85 8.72
N GLU A 405 -1.48 -29.21 8.83
CA GLU A 405 -0.34 -28.28 8.72
C GLU A 405 -0.26 -27.57 7.34
N ASN A 406 -1.00 -28.04 6.35
CA ASN A 406 -1.12 -27.44 5.02
C ASN A 406 -2.37 -26.57 4.87
N GLY A 407 -3.19 -26.43 5.93
CA GLY A 407 -4.44 -25.68 5.93
C GLY A 407 -5.57 -26.39 5.17
N MET A 408 -5.46 -27.71 4.98
CA MET A 408 -6.48 -28.52 4.34
C MET A 408 -7.37 -29.17 5.40
N THR A 409 -8.67 -29.25 5.12
CA THR A 409 -9.61 -29.95 6.01
C THR A 409 -9.24 -31.42 6.15
N VAL A 410 -9.13 -31.89 7.38
CA VAL A 410 -8.88 -33.29 7.70
C VAL A 410 -10.18 -34.06 7.55
N LEU A 411 -10.13 -35.14 6.77
CA LEU A 411 -11.27 -36.05 6.55
C LEU A 411 -11.08 -37.34 7.34
N ASP A 412 -12.18 -37.90 7.85
CA ASP A 412 -12.20 -39.22 8.48
C ASP A 412 -12.12 -40.37 7.44
N GLU A 413 -12.12 -41.62 7.91
CA GLU A 413 -12.06 -42.82 7.06
C GLU A 413 -13.28 -42.94 6.13
N ASN A 414 -14.37 -42.20 6.40
CA ASN A 414 -15.61 -42.22 5.62
C ASN A 414 -15.70 -41.01 4.66
N GLY A 415 -14.71 -40.09 4.70
CA GLY A 415 -14.67 -38.89 3.88
C GLY A 415 -15.43 -37.70 4.48
N ASN A 416 -15.85 -37.76 5.74
CA ASN A 416 -16.46 -36.63 6.43
C ASN A 416 -15.40 -35.73 7.07
N GLU A 417 -15.70 -34.46 7.21
CA GLU A 417 -14.84 -33.50 7.91
C GLU A 417 -14.70 -33.88 9.39
N VAL A 418 -13.46 -33.92 9.87
CA VAL A 418 -13.18 -34.08 11.30
C VAL A 418 -13.41 -32.74 11.97
N LEU A 419 -14.37 -32.68 12.90
CA LEU A 419 -14.64 -31.49 13.69
C LEU A 419 -13.86 -31.52 15.00
N ILE A 420 -13.36 -30.36 15.43
CA ILE A 420 -12.71 -30.17 16.71
C ILE A 420 -13.35 -29.01 17.45
N GLU A 421 -13.57 -29.18 18.75
CA GLU A 421 -14.02 -28.11 19.61
C GLU A 421 -12.94 -27.01 19.66
N SER A 422 -13.31 -25.84 19.17
CA SER A 422 -12.40 -24.68 19.05
C SER A 422 -12.92 -23.52 19.90
N GLU A 423 -12.02 -22.87 20.63
CA GLU A 423 -12.35 -21.64 21.35
C GLU A 423 -12.35 -20.46 20.37
N LEU A 424 -13.46 -19.73 20.37
CA LEU A 424 -13.65 -18.53 19.56
C LEU A 424 -13.74 -17.32 20.48
N ILE A 425 -12.91 -16.32 20.22
CA ILE A 425 -12.83 -15.09 21.02
C ILE A 425 -13.54 -13.96 20.27
N VAL A 426 -14.57 -13.39 20.88
CA VAL A 426 -15.30 -12.24 20.35
C VAL A 426 -14.70 -10.97 20.91
N ASN A 427 -14.27 -10.06 20.02
CA ASN A 427 -13.67 -8.78 20.38
C ASN A 427 -14.53 -7.62 19.86
N ASN A 428 -14.91 -6.71 20.74
CA ASN A 428 -15.57 -5.45 20.38
C ASN A 428 -14.57 -4.47 19.75
N LYS A 429 -14.88 -3.98 18.53
CA LYS A 429 -14.06 -3.04 17.74
C LYS A 429 -14.71 -1.67 17.59
N VAL A 430 -15.63 -1.30 18.50
CA VAL A 430 -16.37 -0.02 18.52
C VAL A 430 -17.54 0.02 17.53
N THR A 431 -17.36 -0.41 16.30
CA THR A 431 -18.42 -0.41 15.26
C THR A 431 -18.93 -1.81 14.94
N ASP A 432 -18.16 -2.83 15.25
CA ASP A 432 -18.40 -4.22 14.92
C ASP A 432 -17.75 -5.14 15.95
N TYR A 433 -18.13 -6.40 15.91
CA TYR A 433 -17.54 -7.48 16.70
C TYR A 433 -16.79 -8.43 15.78
N VAL A 434 -15.54 -8.73 16.12
CA VAL A 434 -14.71 -9.67 15.36
C VAL A 434 -14.53 -10.95 16.15
N VAL A 435 -14.94 -12.06 15.57
CA VAL A 435 -14.75 -13.40 16.11
C VAL A 435 -13.42 -13.92 15.60
N VAL A 436 -12.54 -14.32 16.53
CA VAL A 436 -11.18 -14.80 16.24
C VAL A 436 -11.05 -16.23 16.69
N CYS A 437 -10.43 -17.08 15.87
CA CYS A 437 -10.07 -18.45 16.26
C CYS A 437 -8.64 -18.78 15.84
N GLU A 438 -8.05 -19.81 16.44
CA GLU A 438 -6.74 -20.32 16.07
C GLU A 438 -6.89 -21.35 14.96
N GLN A 439 -6.31 -21.05 13.77
CA GLN A 439 -6.33 -21.95 12.62
C GLN A 439 -5.03 -21.92 11.84
N TYR A 440 -4.70 -23.04 11.16
CA TYR A 440 -3.65 -23.04 10.14
C TYR A 440 -4.07 -22.18 8.95
N THR A 441 -3.25 -21.22 8.62
CA THR A 441 -3.49 -20.31 7.50
C THR A 441 -2.27 -20.22 6.59
N ASN A 442 -2.53 -20.12 5.28
CA ASN A 442 -1.49 -19.96 4.29
C ASN A 442 -1.04 -18.49 4.26
N MET A 443 0.19 -18.26 4.68
CA MET A 443 0.80 -16.93 4.68
C MET A 443 2.09 -16.92 3.89
N LEU A 444 2.44 -15.76 3.35
CA LEU A 444 3.78 -15.54 2.82
C LEU A 444 4.81 -15.80 3.92
N ASP A 445 5.79 -16.66 3.65
CA ASP A 445 6.85 -16.99 4.61
C ASP A 445 7.89 -15.87 4.67
N ARG A 446 7.42 -14.72 5.16
CA ARG A 446 8.21 -13.49 5.26
C ARG A 446 9.26 -13.59 6.34
N PHE A 447 10.49 -13.23 5.97
CA PHE A 447 11.60 -13.16 6.90
C PHE A 447 11.80 -14.46 7.71
N ALA A 448 11.53 -15.62 7.08
CA ALA A 448 11.79 -16.89 7.72
C ALA A 448 13.28 -17.02 8.06
N ALA A 449 13.55 -17.56 9.24
CA ALA A 449 14.90 -17.81 9.70
C ALA A 449 15.60 -18.86 8.81
N PRO A 450 16.94 -18.90 8.79
CA PRO A 450 17.68 -19.97 8.12
C PRO A 450 17.22 -21.36 8.53
N SER A 451 16.96 -22.23 7.55
CA SER A 451 16.47 -23.60 7.70
C SER A 451 17.14 -24.54 6.71
N GLU A 452 16.84 -25.84 6.77
CA GLU A 452 17.33 -26.82 5.77
C GLU A 452 16.78 -26.50 4.35
N ASP A 453 15.55 -26.00 4.28
CA ASP A 453 14.93 -25.59 3.01
C ASP A 453 15.48 -24.28 2.50
N HIS A 454 15.64 -23.30 3.36
CA HIS A 454 16.15 -21.96 3.06
C HIS A 454 17.41 -21.66 3.88
N PRO A 455 18.63 -22.01 3.39
CA PRO A 455 19.89 -21.92 4.15
C PRO A 455 20.20 -20.52 4.70
N PHE A 456 19.70 -19.48 4.05
CA PHE A 456 19.77 -18.08 4.51
C PHE A 456 18.39 -17.49 4.83
N GLY A 457 17.33 -18.32 4.88
CA GLY A 457 15.98 -17.87 5.13
C GLY A 457 15.32 -17.21 3.90
N THR A 458 14.19 -16.52 4.15
CA THR A 458 13.43 -15.76 3.13
C THR A 458 13.48 -14.26 3.39
N ASP A 459 13.18 -13.47 2.39
CA ASP A 459 13.08 -12.02 2.49
C ASP A 459 11.65 -11.56 2.85
N GLY A 460 11.42 -10.23 2.81
CA GLY A 460 10.11 -9.63 3.13
C GLY A 460 8.99 -9.99 2.16
N ASP A 461 9.32 -10.52 0.98
CA ASP A 461 8.39 -10.95 -0.05
C ASP A 461 8.26 -12.49 -0.10
N GLY A 462 8.86 -13.21 0.88
CA GLY A 462 8.84 -14.66 0.95
C GLY A 462 9.74 -15.35 -0.08
N MET A 463 10.77 -14.66 -0.62
CA MET A 463 11.67 -15.21 -1.63
C MET A 463 12.97 -15.69 -0.97
N ASP A 464 13.55 -16.81 -1.50
CA ASP A 464 14.79 -17.39 -0.95
C ASP A 464 15.99 -16.45 -1.09
N ILE A 465 16.66 -16.18 0.04
CA ILE A 465 17.77 -15.22 0.10
C ILE A 465 18.98 -15.73 -0.67
N LEU A 466 19.31 -17.04 -0.61
CA LEU A 466 20.48 -17.56 -1.31
C LEU A 466 20.32 -17.49 -2.84
N ALA A 467 19.13 -17.81 -3.36
CA ALA A 467 18.79 -17.63 -4.76
C ALA A 467 18.96 -16.17 -5.19
N ARG A 468 18.47 -15.25 -4.37
CA ARG A 468 18.56 -13.81 -4.61
C ARG A 468 19.99 -13.27 -4.49
N MET A 469 20.80 -13.79 -3.57
CA MET A 469 22.24 -13.45 -3.45
C MET A 469 23.01 -13.80 -4.72
N MET A 470 22.77 -14.98 -5.28
CA MET A 470 23.37 -15.43 -6.53
C MET A 470 22.90 -14.58 -7.72
N ALA A 471 21.62 -14.42 -7.89
CA ALA A 471 21.05 -13.64 -8.98
C ALA A 471 21.39 -12.15 -8.87
N GLY A 472 21.34 -11.58 -7.68
CA GLY A 472 21.72 -10.21 -7.39
C GLY A 472 23.21 -9.96 -7.69
N GLY A 473 24.06 -10.92 -7.32
CA GLY A 473 25.49 -10.88 -7.65
C GLY A 473 25.75 -10.85 -9.15
N ARG A 474 25.01 -11.63 -9.92
CA ARG A 474 25.10 -11.61 -11.38
C ARG A 474 24.76 -10.21 -11.95
N ILE A 475 23.70 -9.57 -11.44
CA ILE A 475 23.32 -8.24 -11.89
C ILE A 475 24.35 -7.19 -11.47
N SER A 476 24.77 -7.16 -10.20
CA SER A 476 25.74 -6.18 -9.70
C SER A 476 27.09 -6.29 -10.41
N LEU A 477 27.57 -7.53 -10.69
CA LEU A 477 28.79 -7.74 -11.48
C LEU A 477 28.62 -7.28 -12.93
N LEU A 478 27.51 -7.61 -13.60
CA LEU A 478 27.23 -7.17 -14.97
C LEU A 478 27.19 -5.63 -15.06
N VAL A 479 26.56 -4.96 -14.12
CA VAL A 479 26.54 -3.49 -14.05
C VAL A 479 27.97 -2.96 -13.98
N GLY A 480 28.79 -3.50 -13.09
CA GLY A 480 30.20 -3.11 -12.97
C GLY A 480 30.94 -3.20 -14.28
N PHE A 481 30.86 -4.34 -14.97
CA PHE A 481 31.54 -4.54 -16.24
C PHE A 481 31.03 -3.64 -17.36
N VAL A 482 29.70 -3.54 -17.53
CA VAL A 482 29.12 -2.73 -18.61
C VAL A 482 29.49 -1.26 -18.45
N VAL A 483 29.36 -0.73 -17.22
CA VAL A 483 29.68 0.66 -16.91
C VAL A 483 31.14 0.96 -17.16
N VAL A 484 32.08 0.15 -16.65
CA VAL A 484 33.54 0.37 -16.84
C VAL A 484 33.91 0.25 -18.30
N ILE A 485 33.32 -0.67 -19.06
CA ILE A 485 33.55 -0.76 -20.50
C ILE A 485 33.12 0.53 -21.22
N LEU A 486 31.96 1.07 -20.89
CA LEU A 486 31.44 2.33 -21.43
C LEU A 486 32.38 3.50 -21.09
N GLU A 487 32.83 3.59 -19.83
CA GLU A 487 33.77 4.60 -19.36
C GLU A 487 35.07 4.54 -20.16
N ILE A 488 35.61 3.33 -20.36
CA ILE A 488 36.87 3.14 -21.11
C ILE A 488 36.67 3.54 -22.56
N ILE A 489 35.62 3.08 -23.24
CA ILE A 489 35.39 3.39 -24.66
C ILE A 489 35.30 4.91 -24.84
N LEU A 490 34.43 5.59 -24.05
CA LEU A 490 34.29 7.04 -24.16
C LEU A 490 35.57 7.77 -23.78
N GLY A 491 36.19 7.35 -22.66
CA GLY A 491 37.44 7.96 -22.19
C GLY A 491 38.64 7.81 -23.14
N VAL A 492 38.80 6.62 -23.77
CA VAL A 492 39.84 6.37 -24.75
C VAL A 492 39.62 7.18 -26.02
N ILE A 493 38.38 7.27 -26.51
CA ILE A 493 38.06 8.07 -27.71
C ILE A 493 38.35 9.55 -27.43
N MET A 494 37.76 10.12 -26.38
CA MET A 494 37.87 11.54 -26.06
C MET A 494 39.30 11.92 -25.64
N GLY A 495 39.91 11.14 -24.74
CA GLY A 495 41.27 11.34 -24.29
C GLY A 495 42.31 11.12 -25.39
N GLY A 496 42.06 10.12 -26.26
CA GLY A 496 42.87 9.82 -27.44
C GLY A 496 42.89 10.99 -28.45
N ILE A 497 41.73 11.50 -28.77
CA ILE A 497 41.59 12.65 -29.68
C ILE A 497 42.26 13.91 -29.06
N ALA A 498 41.99 14.22 -27.80
CA ALA A 498 42.58 15.34 -27.11
C ALA A 498 44.13 15.27 -27.07
N GLY A 499 44.65 14.14 -26.61
CA GLY A 499 46.11 13.93 -26.48
C GLY A 499 46.84 13.92 -27.81
N TYR A 500 46.24 13.37 -28.87
CA TYR A 500 46.85 13.27 -30.18
C TYR A 500 46.88 14.61 -30.92
N PHE A 501 45.72 15.28 -31.06
CA PHE A 501 45.61 16.51 -31.84
C PHE A 501 46.17 17.73 -31.09
N GLY A 502 46.02 17.79 -29.77
CA GLY A 502 46.47 18.93 -28.97
C GLY A 502 45.74 20.22 -29.28
N GLY A 503 46.33 21.37 -28.87
CA GLY A 503 45.85 22.70 -29.21
C GLY A 503 44.39 22.97 -28.87
N TRP A 504 43.60 23.43 -29.86
CA TRP A 504 42.18 23.77 -29.65
C TRP A 504 41.31 22.55 -29.30
N VAL A 505 41.58 21.39 -29.94
CA VAL A 505 40.84 20.15 -29.71
C VAL A 505 41.03 19.67 -28.26
N ASP A 506 42.28 19.69 -27.80
CA ASP A 506 42.61 19.36 -26.41
C ASP A 506 41.91 20.30 -25.43
N ASN A 507 41.97 21.61 -25.67
CA ASN A 507 41.30 22.58 -24.83
C ASN A 507 39.78 22.35 -24.78
N LEU A 508 39.12 22.08 -25.91
CA LEU A 508 37.68 21.81 -25.95
C LEU A 508 37.30 20.57 -25.13
N VAL A 509 38.02 19.45 -25.40
CA VAL A 509 37.72 18.20 -24.67
C VAL A 509 38.01 18.33 -23.18
N MET A 510 39.09 19.01 -22.79
CA MET A 510 39.38 19.22 -21.37
C MET A 510 38.38 20.15 -20.69
N ARG A 511 37.81 21.13 -21.37
CA ARG A 511 36.70 21.92 -20.83
C ARG A 511 35.45 21.09 -20.59
N LEU A 512 35.14 20.17 -21.52
CA LEU A 512 34.08 19.20 -21.29
C LEU A 512 34.36 18.31 -20.06
N VAL A 513 35.56 17.76 -19.97
CA VAL A 513 36.01 16.99 -18.81
C VAL A 513 35.86 17.80 -17.50
N ASP A 514 36.28 19.07 -17.52
CA ASP A 514 36.16 19.93 -16.34
C ASP A 514 34.69 20.17 -15.94
N ILE A 515 33.76 20.33 -16.91
CA ILE A 515 32.32 20.42 -16.66
C ILE A 515 31.84 19.15 -15.96
N PHE A 516 32.20 17.95 -16.47
CA PHE A 516 31.78 16.67 -15.85
C PHE A 516 32.31 16.51 -14.43
N TYR A 517 33.51 17.01 -14.12
CA TYR A 517 34.04 17.00 -12.76
C TYR A 517 33.31 17.97 -11.80
N CYS A 518 32.77 19.08 -12.32
CA CYS A 518 31.99 20.02 -11.51
C CYS A 518 30.58 19.52 -11.21
N ILE A 519 30.07 18.55 -11.97
CA ILE A 519 28.74 17.98 -11.80
C ILE A 519 28.73 17.00 -10.61
N PRO A 520 27.93 17.25 -9.57
CA PRO A 520 27.82 16.29 -8.47
C PRO A 520 27.07 15.05 -8.94
N SER A 521 27.78 13.94 -9.12
CA SER A 521 27.21 12.69 -9.69
C SER A 521 26.06 12.13 -8.87
N MET A 522 26.14 12.10 -7.53
CA MET A 522 25.09 11.55 -6.67
C MET A 522 23.74 12.26 -6.79
N PRO A 523 23.63 13.59 -6.72
CA PRO A 523 22.37 14.30 -6.98
C PRO A 523 21.76 13.98 -8.34
N ILE A 524 22.58 13.91 -9.42
CA ILE A 524 22.05 13.54 -10.75
C ILE A 524 21.50 12.12 -10.76
N LEU A 525 22.21 11.18 -10.17
CA LEU A 525 21.74 9.79 -10.10
C LEU A 525 20.46 9.64 -9.27
N ILE A 526 20.30 10.43 -8.20
CA ILE A 526 19.06 10.50 -7.40
C ILE A 526 17.90 11.04 -8.25
N ILE A 527 18.12 12.16 -8.94
CA ILE A 527 17.09 12.76 -9.82
C ILE A 527 16.72 11.78 -10.94
N LEU A 528 17.70 11.14 -11.56
CA LEU A 528 17.47 10.13 -12.59
C LEU A 528 16.65 8.96 -12.02
N GLY A 529 17.03 8.43 -10.87
CA GLY A 529 16.31 7.35 -10.21
C GLY A 529 14.85 7.69 -9.97
N ALA A 530 14.59 8.89 -9.43
CA ALA A 530 13.23 9.40 -9.20
C ALA A 530 12.44 9.60 -10.52
N MET A 531 13.11 10.07 -11.58
CA MET A 531 12.49 10.21 -12.91
C MET A 531 12.11 8.84 -13.50
N LEU A 532 13.00 7.85 -13.40
CA LEU A 532 12.74 6.49 -13.87
C LEU A 532 11.61 5.81 -13.06
N ASP A 533 11.45 6.16 -11.78
CA ASP A 533 10.32 5.72 -10.95
C ASP A 533 8.99 6.35 -11.43
N ALA A 534 9.00 7.63 -11.72
CA ALA A 534 7.81 8.33 -12.22
C ALA A 534 7.35 7.78 -13.58
N LEU A 535 8.29 7.35 -14.43
CA LEU A 535 8.00 6.74 -15.73
C LEU A 535 7.53 5.27 -15.63
N ARG A 536 7.59 4.64 -14.46
CA ARG A 536 7.19 3.24 -14.20
C ARG A 536 7.80 2.24 -15.20
N LEU A 537 9.07 2.42 -15.53
CA LEU A 537 9.78 1.58 -16.49
C LEU A 537 9.99 0.17 -15.95
N GLU A 538 9.98 -0.80 -16.85
CA GLU A 538 10.34 -2.18 -16.54
C GLU A 538 11.74 -2.27 -15.90
N PRO A 539 11.96 -3.20 -14.94
CA PRO A 539 13.23 -3.32 -14.22
C PRO A 539 14.48 -3.42 -15.12
N TYR A 540 14.38 -4.13 -16.27
CA TYR A 540 15.49 -4.25 -17.23
C TYR A 540 15.82 -2.94 -17.95
N ILE A 541 14.80 -2.22 -18.39
CA ILE A 541 14.96 -0.92 -19.06
C ILE A 541 15.58 0.08 -18.10
N ARG A 542 15.10 0.10 -16.85
CA ARG A 542 15.64 0.92 -15.77
C ARG A 542 17.13 0.62 -15.53
N LEU A 543 17.50 -0.66 -15.46
CA LEU A 543 18.89 -1.10 -15.30
C LEU A 543 19.77 -0.61 -16.44
N MET A 544 19.31 -0.71 -17.70
CA MET A 544 20.02 -0.21 -18.87
C MET A 544 20.29 1.29 -18.81
N TRP A 545 19.29 2.10 -18.44
CA TRP A 545 19.45 3.54 -18.28
C TRP A 545 20.44 3.89 -17.15
N LEU A 546 20.36 3.18 -16.04
CA LEU A 546 21.28 3.38 -14.93
C LEU A 546 22.73 3.09 -15.34
N MET A 547 22.98 1.98 -16.04
CA MET A 547 24.31 1.65 -16.57
C MET A 547 24.81 2.71 -17.57
N ALA A 548 23.94 3.16 -18.48
CA ALA A 548 24.29 4.15 -19.50
C ALA A 548 24.72 5.47 -18.86
N VAL A 549 23.95 5.97 -17.88
CA VAL A 549 24.25 7.23 -17.21
C VAL A 549 25.48 7.13 -16.30
N LEU A 550 25.65 6.01 -15.56
CA LEU A 550 26.86 5.78 -14.77
C LEU A 550 28.10 5.81 -15.66
N GLY A 551 28.11 5.07 -16.77
CA GLY A 551 29.22 5.05 -17.72
C GLY A 551 29.45 6.40 -18.39
N PHE A 552 28.37 7.14 -18.67
CA PHE A 552 28.47 8.49 -19.24
C PHE A 552 28.99 9.53 -18.22
N LEU A 553 28.79 9.35 -16.94
CA LEU A 553 29.36 10.27 -15.93
C LEU A 553 30.83 9.95 -15.62
N GLY A 554 31.24 8.68 -15.70
CA GLY A 554 32.58 8.23 -15.29
C GLY A 554 33.68 8.41 -16.34
N TRP A 555 33.35 8.61 -17.62
CA TRP A 555 34.34 8.68 -18.71
C TRP A 555 35.43 9.77 -18.57
N ALA A 556 35.10 10.87 -17.87
CA ALA A 556 35.98 12.04 -17.77
C ALA A 556 37.34 11.72 -17.09
N SER A 557 37.31 10.84 -16.07
CA SER A 557 38.52 10.37 -15.38
C SER A 557 39.45 9.60 -16.28
N ILE A 558 38.88 8.68 -17.07
CA ILE A 558 39.63 7.88 -18.05
C ILE A 558 40.15 8.75 -19.15
N ALA A 559 39.37 9.71 -19.69
CA ALA A 559 39.82 10.62 -20.74
C ALA A 559 41.03 11.45 -20.31
N ARG A 560 41.05 12.00 -19.07
CA ARG A 560 42.17 12.74 -18.54
C ARG A 560 43.43 11.88 -18.41
N LEU A 561 43.29 10.64 -17.96
CA LEU A 561 44.39 9.67 -17.86
C LEU A 561 44.94 9.35 -19.26
N VAL A 562 44.09 8.97 -20.19
CA VAL A 562 44.46 8.62 -21.56
C VAL A 562 45.18 9.78 -22.28
N ARG A 563 44.58 10.99 -22.16
CA ARG A 563 45.18 12.21 -22.72
C ARG A 563 46.60 12.42 -22.19
N GLY A 564 46.82 12.29 -20.87
CA GLY A 564 48.14 12.47 -20.26
C GLY A 564 49.17 11.46 -20.77
N GLN A 565 48.78 10.19 -20.93
CA GLN A 565 49.63 9.16 -21.47
C GLN A 565 49.95 9.40 -22.95
N ILE A 566 48.94 9.74 -23.76
CA ILE A 566 49.12 9.96 -25.20
C ILE A 566 50.00 11.17 -25.50
N LEU A 567 49.89 12.26 -24.72
CA LEU A 567 50.79 13.42 -24.85
C LEU A 567 52.25 13.02 -24.66
N SER A 568 52.56 12.17 -23.66
CA SER A 568 53.92 11.70 -23.42
C SER A 568 54.39 10.72 -24.51
N LEU A 569 53.52 9.82 -24.96
CA LEU A 569 53.84 8.81 -25.97
C LEU A 569 53.97 9.41 -27.36
N ARG A 570 53.28 10.49 -27.69
CA ARG A 570 53.32 11.17 -28.99
C ARG A 570 54.71 11.75 -29.29
N GLU A 571 55.44 12.14 -28.27
CA GLU A 571 56.76 12.73 -28.38
C GLU A 571 57.91 11.69 -28.44
N GLN A 572 57.58 10.41 -28.35
CA GLN A 572 58.57 9.34 -28.41
C GLN A 572 59.06 9.07 -29.87
N ASP A 573 60.31 8.65 -30.01
CA ASP A 573 60.96 8.41 -31.31
C ASP A 573 60.18 7.48 -32.24
N PHE A 574 59.53 6.45 -31.70
CA PHE A 574 58.75 5.54 -32.52
C PHE A 574 57.52 6.23 -33.15
N MET A 575 56.97 7.24 -32.51
CA MET A 575 55.85 8.00 -33.06
C MET A 575 56.32 8.95 -34.17
N VAL A 576 57.45 9.61 -33.95
CA VAL A 576 58.09 10.42 -34.98
C VAL A 576 58.41 9.57 -36.25
N ALA A 577 58.88 8.35 -36.06
CA ALA A 577 59.11 7.39 -37.16
C ALA A 577 57.79 7.03 -37.87
N THR A 578 56.70 6.80 -37.19
CA THR A 578 55.38 6.52 -37.82
C THR A 578 54.84 7.71 -38.60
N GLU A 579 55.15 8.92 -38.19
CA GLU A 579 54.79 10.15 -38.90
C GLU A 579 55.62 10.33 -40.15
N ALA A 580 56.97 10.13 -40.07
CA ALA A 580 57.84 10.22 -41.18
C ALA A 580 57.52 9.17 -42.24
N THR A 581 57.00 8.01 -41.90
CA THR A 581 56.55 6.96 -42.83
C THR A 581 55.20 7.19 -43.46
N GLY A 582 54.48 8.30 -43.10
CA GLY A 582 53.22 8.70 -43.67
C GLY A 582 52.03 7.84 -43.23
N LEU A 583 52.10 7.15 -42.09
CA LEU A 583 50.97 6.35 -41.57
C LEU A 583 49.75 7.23 -41.27
N PRO A 584 48.52 6.80 -41.64
CA PRO A 584 47.30 7.58 -41.34
C PRO A 584 47.09 7.74 -39.84
N VAL A 585 46.49 8.86 -39.42
CA VAL A 585 46.26 9.26 -38.02
C VAL A 585 45.55 8.17 -37.24
N SER A 586 44.48 7.59 -37.80
CA SER A 586 43.74 6.51 -37.15
C SER A 586 44.62 5.32 -36.79
N ARG A 587 45.54 4.91 -37.72
CA ARG A 587 46.45 3.80 -37.50
C ARG A 587 47.52 4.14 -36.46
N ARG A 588 47.99 5.40 -36.40
CA ARG A 588 48.90 5.90 -35.37
C ARG A 588 48.24 5.85 -33.98
N ILE A 589 47.01 6.28 -33.87
CA ILE A 589 46.28 6.25 -32.59
C ILE A 589 45.95 4.81 -32.17
N PHE A 590 45.18 4.07 -32.99
CA PHE A 590 44.65 2.77 -32.57
C PHE A 590 45.67 1.63 -32.57
N ARG A 591 46.69 1.66 -33.40
CA ARG A 591 47.67 0.55 -33.51
C ARG A 591 48.97 0.83 -32.78
N HIS A 592 49.29 2.09 -32.51
CA HIS A 592 50.57 2.44 -31.89
C HIS A 592 50.39 3.10 -30.52
N LEU A 593 49.50 4.09 -30.34
CA LEU A 593 49.37 4.78 -29.08
C LEU A 593 48.49 4.01 -28.07
N ILE A 594 47.27 3.65 -28.44
CA ILE A 594 46.34 2.97 -27.53
C ILE A 594 46.93 1.68 -26.94
N PRO A 595 47.57 0.76 -27.69
CA PRO A 595 48.18 -0.44 -27.11
C PRO A 595 49.25 -0.16 -26.05
N ASN A 596 49.94 0.97 -26.13
CA ASN A 596 50.90 1.39 -25.10
C ASN A 596 50.23 2.00 -23.85
N VAL A 597 49.01 2.50 -23.98
CA VAL A 597 48.20 2.98 -22.85
C VAL A 597 47.45 1.83 -22.15
N MET A 598 47.20 0.71 -22.87
CA MET A 598 46.41 -0.43 -22.37
C MET A 598 46.85 -0.95 -21.00
N PRO A 599 48.13 -1.09 -20.65
CA PRO A 599 48.54 -1.56 -19.33
C PRO A 599 47.95 -0.71 -18.21
N GLN A 600 48.01 0.62 -18.35
CA GLN A 600 47.46 1.55 -17.36
C GLN A 600 45.94 1.53 -17.35
N LEU A 601 45.29 1.39 -18.51
CA LEU A 601 43.85 1.28 -18.62
C LEU A 601 43.32 0.01 -17.94
N ILE A 602 43.97 -1.15 -18.11
CA ILE A 602 43.57 -2.42 -17.48
C ILE A 602 43.60 -2.28 -15.96
N VAL A 603 44.66 -1.69 -15.42
CA VAL A 603 44.78 -1.44 -13.96
C VAL A 603 43.63 -0.53 -13.47
N THR A 604 43.46 0.61 -14.15
CA THR A 604 42.41 1.57 -13.76
C THR A 604 41.01 0.98 -13.90
N ALA A 605 40.77 0.20 -14.96
CA ALA A 605 39.50 -0.51 -15.16
C ALA A 605 39.20 -1.52 -14.04
N THR A 606 40.21 -2.32 -13.67
CA THR A 606 40.03 -3.33 -12.61
C THR A 606 39.66 -2.70 -11.26
N MET A 607 40.35 -1.61 -10.91
CA MET A 607 40.03 -0.86 -9.69
C MET A 607 38.67 -0.13 -9.81
N GLY A 608 38.35 0.35 -11.01
CA GLY A 608 37.06 0.99 -11.33
C GLY A 608 35.85 0.07 -11.11
N LEU A 609 35.98 -1.23 -11.40
CA LEU A 609 34.91 -2.21 -11.19
C LEU A 609 34.42 -2.23 -9.75
N GLY A 610 35.31 -2.25 -8.78
CA GLY A 610 34.96 -2.20 -7.35
C GLY A 610 34.21 -0.93 -6.98
N SER A 611 34.66 0.23 -7.51
CA SER A 611 34.01 1.52 -7.27
C SER A 611 32.61 1.60 -7.87
N VAL A 612 32.44 1.10 -9.09
CA VAL A 612 31.11 1.09 -9.77
C VAL A 612 30.13 0.17 -9.04
N ILE A 613 30.57 -1.02 -8.59
CA ILE A 613 29.74 -1.96 -7.83
C ILE A 613 29.28 -1.32 -6.51
N LEU A 614 30.17 -0.60 -5.80
CA LEU A 614 29.79 0.15 -4.60
C LEU A 614 28.78 1.26 -4.90
N THR A 615 28.97 1.99 -6.00
CA THR A 615 28.05 3.06 -6.41
C THR A 615 26.67 2.48 -6.76
N GLU A 616 26.61 1.39 -7.54
CA GLU A 616 25.37 0.67 -7.84
C GLU A 616 24.69 0.20 -6.54
N SER A 617 25.44 -0.46 -5.67
CA SER A 617 24.90 -0.96 -4.39
C SER A 617 24.38 0.17 -3.50
N THR A 618 25.04 1.32 -3.50
CA THR A 618 24.56 2.52 -2.75
C THR A 618 23.27 3.06 -3.34
N LEU A 619 23.16 3.18 -4.66
CA LEU A 619 21.94 3.62 -5.33
C LEU A 619 20.78 2.64 -5.10
N SER A 620 21.06 1.36 -5.21
CA SER A 620 20.10 0.29 -4.95
C SER A 620 19.66 0.27 -3.49
N PHE A 621 20.57 0.49 -2.54
CA PHE A 621 20.27 0.67 -1.12
C PHE A 621 19.39 1.88 -0.85
N LEU A 622 19.56 2.98 -1.57
CA LEU A 622 18.68 4.15 -1.48
C LEU A 622 17.33 3.96 -2.21
N GLY A 623 17.04 2.78 -2.73
CA GLY A 623 15.81 2.46 -3.45
C GLY A 623 15.75 3.00 -4.88
N LEU A 624 16.86 3.56 -5.38
CA LEU A 624 16.97 4.16 -6.71
C LEU A 624 17.53 3.20 -7.78
N GLY A 625 17.92 2.00 -7.37
CA GLY A 625 18.43 0.94 -8.24
C GLY A 625 17.34 0.15 -8.96
N VAL A 626 17.58 -1.12 -9.14
CA VAL A 626 16.66 -2.08 -9.76
C VAL A 626 15.44 -2.29 -8.84
N LYS A 627 14.26 -2.48 -9.44
CA LYS A 627 13.01 -2.71 -8.68
C LYS A 627 12.64 -4.19 -8.63
N HIS A 628 11.81 -4.49 -7.64
CA HIS A 628 11.15 -5.79 -7.53
C HIS A 628 10.53 -6.22 -8.90
N PRO A 629 10.57 -7.52 -9.27
CA PRO A 629 11.04 -8.66 -8.48
C PRO A 629 12.55 -8.94 -8.56
N MET A 630 13.29 -8.19 -9.38
CA MET A 630 14.75 -8.41 -9.53
C MET A 630 15.51 -7.98 -8.28
N ALA A 631 16.55 -8.72 -7.95
CA ALA A 631 17.45 -8.41 -6.84
C ALA A 631 18.81 -7.93 -7.33
N THR A 632 19.39 -6.98 -6.59
CA THR A 632 20.83 -6.68 -6.54
C THR A 632 21.27 -6.75 -5.09
N TRP A 633 22.58 -6.82 -4.85
CA TRP A 633 23.05 -6.83 -3.47
C TRP A 633 22.60 -5.61 -2.67
N GLY A 634 22.56 -4.44 -3.32
CA GLY A 634 22.09 -3.21 -2.67
C GLY A 634 20.59 -3.23 -2.31
N THR A 635 19.74 -3.75 -3.21
CA THR A 635 18.28 -3.85 -2.93
C THR A 635 17.98 -4.85 -1.82
N MET A 636 18.76 -5.94 -1.71
CA MET A 636 18.61 -6.90 -0.62
C MET A 636 18.93 -6.29 0.75
N ILE A 637 19.94 -5.43 0.84
CA ILE A 637 20.22 -4.71 2.09
C ILE A 637 19.11 -3.68 2.38
N ASN A 638 18.61 -2.98 1.34
CA ASN A 638 17.51 -2.04 1.47
C ASN A 638 16.24 -2.67 2.04
N SER A 639 15.92 -3.92 1.66
CA SER A 639 14.69 -4.60 2.08
C SER A 639 14.56 -4.72 3.61
N VAL A 640 15.66 -4.74 4.35
CA VAL A 640 15.70 -4.80 5.82
C VAL A 640 16.10 -3.49 6.48
N ALA A 641 16.50 -2.48 5.71
CA ALA A 641 16.95 -1.17 6.22
C ALA A 641 15.78 -0.22 6.55
N THR A 642 14.54 -0.72 6.61
CA THR A 642 13.32 0.05 6.89
C THR A 642 13.29 0.60 8.32
N SER A 643 13.89 -0.11 9.27
CA SER A 643 14.04 0.33 10.67
C SER A 643 15.29 -0.26 11.30
N ALA A 644 15.78 0.39 12.36
CA ALA A 644 16.91 -0.16 13.14
C ALA A 644 16.56 -1.54 13.74
N GLN A 645 15.33 -1.75 14.16
CA GLN A 645 14.87 -3.01 14.70
C GLN A 645 14.92 -4.13 13.65
N SER A 646 14.46 -3.85 12.42
CA SER A 646 14.51 -4.82 11.32
C SER A 646 15.95 -5.23 10.99
N MET A 647 16.91 -4.29 11.00
CA MET A 647 18.32 -4.59 10.77
C MET A 647 18.92 -5.47 11.88
N ILE A 648 18.51 -5.26 13.13
CA ILE A 648 18.97 -6.09 14.26
C ILE A 648 18.35 -7.49 14.18
N THR A 649 17.08 -7.61 13.85
CA THR A 649 16.34 -8.86 13.81
C THR A 649 16.77 -9.74 12.62
N TYR A 650 16.93 -9.16 11.43
CA TYR A 650 17.18 -9.89 10.18
C TYR A 650 18.64 -9.80 9.74
N THR A 651 19.57 -9.99 10.66
CA THR A 651 21.03 -9.96 10.40
C THR A 651 21.47 -11.00 9.37
N TYR A 652 20.81 -12.14 9.32
CA TYR A 652 21.08 -13.22 8.38
C TYR A 652 20.80 -12.83 6.90
N ILE A 653 20.11 -11.73 6.62
CA ILE A 653 19.88 -11.19 5.29
C ILE A 653 21.02 -10.27 4.86
N TRP A 654 21.27 -9.20 5.62
CA TRP A 654 22.17 -8.13 5.14
C TRP A 654 23.65 -8.40 5.41
N ILE A 655 24.01 -9.16 6.48
CA ILE A 655 25.41 -9.45 6.79
C ILE A 655 26.07 -10.29 5.67
N PRO A 656 25.49 -11.42 5.21
CA PRO A 656 26.08 -12.18 4.11
C PRO A 656 26.18 -11.37 2.82
N VAL A 657 25.17 -10.59 2.48
CA VAL A 657 25.17 -9.74 1.29
C VAL A 657 26.23 -8.65 1.38
N GLY A 658 26.34 -7.98 2.52
CA GLY A 658 27.38 -6.97 2.79
C GLY A 658 28.78 -7.56 2.69
N LEU A 659 28.97 -8.79 3.21
CA LEU A 659 30.23 -9.52 3.09
C LEU A 659 30.59 -9.81 1.62
N LEU A 660 29.62 -10.23 0.79
CA LEU A 660 29.82 -10.44 -0.65
C LEU A 660 30.28 -9.16 -1.35
N ILE A 661 29.65 -8.02 -1.06
CA ILE A 661 30.06 -6.71 -1.62
C ILE A 661 31.50 -6.40 -1.20
N CYS A 662 31.81 -6.48 0.09
CA CYS A 662 33.15 -6.19 0.62
C CYS A 662 34.22 -7.10 0.00
N LEU A 663 33.98 -8.42 -0.06
CA LEU A 663 34.90 -9.39 -0.65
C LEU A 663 35.14 -9.11 -2.14
N THR A 664 34.09 -8.77 -2.89
CA THR A 664 34.18 -8.47 -4.31
C THR A 664 35.03 -7.21 -4.55
N VAL A 665 34.78 -6.14 -3.80
CA VAL A 665 35.55 -4.89 -3.93
C VAL A 665 37.01 -5.08 -3.55
N ILE A 666 37.28 -5.76 -2.44
CA ILE A 666 38.65 -6.06 -2.00
C ILE A 666 39.35 -6.91 -3.03
N ALA A 667 38.69 -7.91 -3.61
CA ALA A 667 39.25 -8.80 -4.60
C ALA A 667 39.62 -8.07 -5.92
N PHE A 668 38.75 -7.16 -6.39
CA PHE A 668 39.07 -6.31 -7.54
C PHE A 668 40.26 -5.38 -7.25
N ASN A 669 40.38 -4.81 -6.08
CA ASN A 669 41.50 -3.99 -5.68
C ASN A 669 42.80 -4.81 -5.62
N PHE A 670 42.81 -6.01 -5.03
CA PHE A 670 43.97 -6.88 -5.00
C PHE A 670 44.46 -7.32 -6.40
N VAL A 671 43.49 -7.62 -7.29
CA VAL A 671 43.82 -7.94 -8.68
C VAL A 671 44.35 -6.71 -9.41
N GLY A 672 43.73 -5.53 -9.19
CA GLY A 672 44.18 -4.26 -9.77
C GLY A 672 45.60 -3.88 -9.35
N ASP A 673 45.89 -3.96 -8.04
CA ASP A 673 47.24 -3.71 -7.53
C ASP A 673 48.25 -4.73 -8.05
N GLY A 674 47.90 -6.02 -8.11
CA GLY A 674 48.73 -7.06 -8.68
C GLY A 674 49.04 -6.86 -10.18
N LEU A 675 48.08 -6.39 -10.95
CA LEU A 675 48.25 -6.00 -12.35
C LEU A 675 49.14 -4.78 -12.47
N ARG A 676 48.97 -3.77 -11.62
CA ARG A 676 49.81 -2.59 -11.58
C ARG A 676 51.28 -2.97 -11.37
N ASP A 677 51.56 -3.81 -10.34
CA ASP A 677 52.92 -4.29 -10.03
C ASP A 677 53.50 -5.12 -11.18
N ALA A 678 52.69 -5.94 -11.85
CA ALA A 678 53.10 -6.77 -12.96
C ALA A 678 53.48 -5.96 -14.22
N PHE A 679 52.80 -4.83 -14.46
CA PHE A 679 53.04 -3.92 -15.57
C PHE A 679 54.16 -2.92 -15.29
N ASP A 680 54.57 -2.68 -14.05
CA ASP A 680 55.64 -1.72 -13.72
C ASP A 680 57.01 -2.26 -14.19
N PRO A 681 57.69 -1.58 -15.16
CA PRO A 681 59.00 -2.01 -15.67
C PRO A 681 60.13 -1.81 -14.66
N LYS A 682 59.94 -0.95 -13.64
CA LYS A 682 60.96 -0.64 -12.61
C LYS A 682 61.11 -1.72 -11.55
N MET A 683 60.18 -2.58 -11.39
CA MET A 683 60.22 -3.73 -10.46
C MET A 683 61.13 -4.85 -11.05
N LYS A 684 62.38 -4.58 -11.21
CA LYS A 684 63.42 -5.58 -11.50
C LYS A 684 63.78 -6.26 -10.18
N ARG A 685 63.08 -7.32 -9.81
CA ARG A 685 63.61 -8.36 -8.88
C ARG A 685 63.03 -9.73 -9.22
#